data_90662e453e022c6cc22ced11b71e64d1
#
_entry.id   90662e453e022c6cc22ced11b71e64d1
#
_cell.length_a   1.000
_cell.length_b   1.000
_cell.length_c   1.000
_cell.angle_alpha   90.00
_cell.angle_beta   90.00
_cell.angle_gamma   90.00
#
_symmetry.space_group_name_H-M   'P 1'
#
loop_
_entity.id
_entity.type
_entity.pdbx_description
1 polymer ?
#
loop_
_entity_poly.entity_id
_entity_poly.type
_entity_poly.pdbx_seq_one_letter_code
_entity_poly.pdbx_strand_id
1 'polypeptide(L)'
;MKSINLKENQFIQFHQKISFKFDGVKYFGYKGDTIASALLRNNINLVGRSFKYHRPRGIYTCGIEEPNALVQIISEYSEPNTRATIKKIYEGMEIESQNRWPSLENDFGSINNLFSPIFTAGFYYKTFMGPHKKFWKNLYEPLIRRAAGLGKPPKDFKGISNHIHHNVDVTIIGGGLNGLLAAKSFINSNYDVLLIDFDDQLGGIINNSNKISLIDNKEPKDWLKETIQEIEDSKNIKILKNTLVTTYNYINHLIAIEDRFVGSKPIEGKVNSTLHKIRTGHTILCNGHIERFLSFQNNDLPGIMLSSSFEKYMCRYGLAPSKEPVIFSNNSNSNSLVYSLIKAGLKPKAYIDSRSGEEIEPNLFDLIRKNDVPLYTNSQIKGAFGNKKIEKILVEDSSGALNEIKCDCLCLSGGINPDVHLFTQSKGLLDWDEKDLTYKPSKPFQPTITLGSASGQFNFDNLNSDINEKLKTFKVKKLDVKLELNTNTKYNIEKLWEVSPQKKSLWAKSFIDLQNDVTTKDIRQAITEGFDRIEHLKRYTTNSMGTDQGKISSINALGIVSDLLDKKVNEVGTTIYRPPYAPLSFSAIAGRNCYEFYDPERKSPIHSWHLKNGAIFEDVGQWKRPWYFQINKDESMHDAVQRESKNVRENAGILDGSTLGKIEIKGEDALEFMNLIYTNSFTKMKQGSARYALMLGEDGMVKDDGIICKISDQHFIATTTTGGAATVLGCMEEYAQTEWPNLKVFMNSITEQYATFNISGPKTREIMKKAFPNINFSNEEFPFMTFQFHEFNG
;
A
#
# COMPACT_ATOMS: atom_id res chain seq x y z
N MET A 1 -13.97 19.56 -19.23
CA MET A 1 -13.28 20.53 -18.36
C MET A 1 -12.30 21.33 -19.20
N LYS A 2 -12.18 22.62 -18.92
CA LYS A 2 -11.10 23.45 -19.43
C LYS A 2 -10.26 23.86 -18.24
N SER A 3 -9.16 23.15 -18.03
CA SER A 3 -8.27 23.40 -16.90
C SER A 3 -7.49 24.70 -17.04
N ILE A 4 -7.09 25.26 -15.91
CA ILE A 4 -6.28 26.47 -15.83
C ILE A 4 -5.06 26.19 -14.97
N ASN A 5 -3.87 26.54 -15.48
CA ASN A 5 -2.66 26.55 -14.67
C ASN A 5 -2.63 27.82 -13.81
N LEU A 6 -2.50 27.63 -12.51
CA LEU A 6 -2.31 28.72 -11.53
C LEU A 6 -0.82 29.06 -11.47
N LYS A 7 -0.48 30.35 -11.30
CA LYS A 7 0.89 30.84 -11.55
C LYS A 7 1.92 30.54 -10.46
N GLU A 8 1.50 30.24 -9.24
CA GLU A 8 2.42 29.98 -8.12
C GLU A 8 2.17 28.65 -7.48
N ASN A 9 3.20 27.79 -7.53
CA ASN A 9 3.17 26.51 -6.82
C ASN A 9 4.60 26.02 -6.52
N GLN A 10 4.89 25.76 -5.24
CA GLN A 10 6.21 25.28 -4.81
C GLN A 10 6.48 23.82 -5.12
N PHE A 11 5.44 23.02 -5.41
CA PHE A 11 5.54 21.58 -5.62
C PHE A 11 5.71 21.21 -7.08
N ILE A 12 5.30 22.09 -7.99
CA ILE A 12 5.39 21.88 -9.44
C ILE A 12 6.48 22.76 -10.03
N GLN A 13 7.46 22.14 -10.64
CA GLN A 13 8.55 22.86 -11.29
C GLN A 13 8.14 23.25 -12.71
N PHE A 14 7.42 24.36 -12.87
CA PHE A 14 6.90 24.86 -14.17
C PHE A 14 7.98 25.13 -15.22
N HIS A 15 9.25 25.29 -14.81
CA HIS A 15 10.38 25.42 -15.72
C HIS A 15 10.88 24.07 -16.26
N GLN A 16 10.49 22.92 -15.64
CA GLN A 16 10.88 21.58 -16.08
C GLN A 16 9.68 20.85 -16.69
N LYS A 17 9.54 21.00 -18.02
CA LYS A 17 8.50 20.33 -18.79
C LYS A 17 8.91 18.88 -19.05
N ILE A 18 7.99 17.95 -18.82
CA ILE A 18 8.15 16.51 -19.01
C ILE A 18 7.20 16.03 -20.10
N SER A 19 7.70 15.22 -21.03
CA SER A 19 6.88 14.57 -22.04
C SER A 19 6.55 13.14 -21.66
N PHE A 20 5.31 12.74 -21.90
CA PHE A 20 4.83 11.36 -21.68
C PHE A 20 3.80 10.99 -22.76
N LYS A 21 3.49 9.70 -22.87
CA LYS A 21 2.43 9.21 -23.79
C LYS A 21 1.29 8.62 -22.97
N PHE A 22 0.06 8.89 -23.41
CA PHE A 22 -1.16 8.24 -22.94
C PHE A 22 -1.95 7.70 -24.13
N ASP A 23 -2.20 6.40 -24.16
CA ASP A 23 -2.80 5.68 -25.29
C ASP A 23 -2.14 5.99 -26.63
N GLY A 24 -0.79 6.08 -26.64
CA GLY A 24 0.03 6.37 -27.83
C GLY A 24 0.12 7.85 -28.21
N VAL A 25 -0.69 8.74 -27.64
CA VAL A 25 -0.66 10.18 -27.90
C VAL A 25 0.30 10.88 -26.93
N LYS A 26 1.16 11.76 -27.47
CA LYS A 26 2.15 12.52 -26.68
C LYS A 26 1.49 13.72 -26.01
N TYR A 27 1.73 13.84 -24.71
CA TYR A 27 1.31 14.94 -23.85
C TYR A 27 2.48 15.51 -23.07
N PHE A 28 2.23 16.63 -22.37
CA PHE A 28 3.21 17.31 -21.56
C PHE A 28 2.64 17.61 -20.17
N GLY A 29 3.47 17.43 -19.16
CA GLY A 29 3.26 17.90 -17.80
C GLY A 29 4.50 18.59 -17.29
N TYR A 30 4.57 18.76 -15.97
CA TYR A 30 5.73 19.36 -15.31
C TYR A 30 6.27 18.41 -14.24
N LYS A 31 7.56 18.58 -13.91
CA LYS A 31 8.14 17.80 -12.81
C LYS A 31 7.38 18.06 -11.50
N GLY A 32 6.95 17.00 -10.87
CA GLY A 32 6.08 17.02 -9.69
C GLY A 32 4.63 16.64 -9.99
N ASP A 33 4.17 16.73 -11.25
CA ASP A 33 2.84 16.26 -11.63
C ASP A 33 2.69 14.74 -11.43
N THR A 34 1.53 14.33 -10.96
CA THR A 34 1.08 12.93 -11.09
C THR A 34 0.53 12.68 -12.51
N ILE A 35 0.33 11.42 -12.87
CA ILE A 35 -0.33 11.08 -14.14
C ILE A 35 -1.68 11.80 -14.24
N ALA A 36 -2.48 11.78 -13.17
CA ALA A 36 -3.79 12.42 -13.13
C ALA A 36 -3.72 13.94 -13.31
N SER A 37 -2.84 14.65 -12.57
CA SER A 37 -2.71 16.10 -12.72
C SER A 37 -2.20 16.49 -14.09
N ALA A 38 -1.26 15.71 -14.67
CA ALA A 38 -0.76 15.93 -16.02
C ALA A 38 -1.86 15.72 -17.09
N LEU A 39 -2.69 14.69 -16.96
CA LEU A 39 -3.84 14.46 -17.87
C LEU A 39 -4.86 15.59 -17.77
N LEU A 40 -5.22 16.02 -16.56
CA LEU A 40 -6.14 17.16 -16.35
C LEU A 40 -5.59 18.46 -16.97
N ARG A 41 -4.28 18.75 -16.87
CA ARG A 41 -3.64 19.90 -17.56
C ARG A 41 -3.83 19.88 -19.07
N ASN A 42 -3.86 18.70 -19.64
CA ASN A 42 -4.09 18.50 -21.08
C ASN A 42 -5.59 18.36 -21.42
N ASN A 43 -6.50 18.65 -20.49
CA ASN A 43 -7.95 18.54 -20.63
C ASN A 43 -8.44 17.12 -20.95
N ILE A 44 -7.67 16.12 -20.54
CA ILE A 44 -8.05 14.70 -20.66
C ILE A 44 -8.87 14.32 -19.42
N ASN A 45 -10.16 14.10 -19.63
CA ASN A 45 -11.11 13.79 -18.57
C ASN A 45 -11.52 12.31 -18.56
N LEU A 46 -11.51 11.67 -19.72
CA LEU A 46 -11.82 10.26 -19.89
C LEU A 46 -10.52 9.45 -19.73
N VAL A 47 -10.42 8.68 -18.64
CA VAL A 47 -9.18 7.94 -18.30
C VAL A 47 -9.37 6.44 -18.22
N GLY A 48 -10.60 5.95 -18.17
CA GLY A 48 -10.91 4.54 -18.11
C GLY A 48 -12.34 4.23 -18.49
N ARG A 49 -12.66 2.94 -18.50
CA ARG A 49 -14.01 2.41 -18.63
C ARG A 49 -14.35 1.60 -17.38
N SER A 50 -15.61 1.63 -16.96
CA SER A 50 -16.04 0.90 -15.78
C SER A 50 -15.99 -0.61 -15.98
N PHE A 51 -15.89 -1.34 -14.86
CA PHE A 51 -15.68 -2.78 -14.85
C PHE A 51 -16.79 -3.60 -15.50
N LYS A 52 -18.04 -3.33 -15.12
CA LYS A 52 -19.22 -4.15 -15.50
C LYS A 52 -19.95 -3.59 -16.71
N TYR A 53 -20.15 -2.28 -16.74
CA TYR A 53 -20.97 -1.63 -17.76
C TYR A 53 -20.18 -0.92 -18.85
N HIS A 54 -18.86 -0.85 -18.75
CA HIS A 54 -17.99 -0.10 -19.66
C HIS A 54 -18.38 1.37 -19.86
N ARG A 55 -18.94 1.97 -18.79
CA ARG A 55 -19.30 3.39 -18.80
C ARG A 55 -18.03 4.25 -18.75
N PRO A 56 -18.05 5.45 -19.36
CA PRO A 56 -16.92 6.35 -19.28
C PRO A 56 -16.60 6.70 -17.82
N ARG A 57 -15.30 6.70 -17.46
CA ARG A 57 -14.79 7.04 -16.14
C ARG A 57 -13.73 8.14 -16.23
N GLY A 58 -13.85 9.13 -15.34
CA GLY A 58 -12.90 10.23 -15.17
C GLY A 58 -12.09 10.11 -13.88
N ILE A 59 -11.23 11.10 -13.65
CA ILE A 59 -10.51 11.26 -12.40
C ILE A 59 -11.50 11.81 -11.36
N TYR A 60 -11.70 11.07 -10.28
CA TYR A 60 -12.71 11.37 -9.28
C TYR A 60 -12.14 11.97 -8.01
N THR A 61 -10.91 11.55 -7.65
CA THR A 61 -10.21 11.99 -6.45
C THR A 61 -8.79 12.48 -6.75
N CYS A 62 -8.03 12.83 -5.71
CA CYS A 62 -6.63 13.25 -5.82
C CYS A 62 -5.73 12.51 -4.83
N GLY A 63 -6.04 11.25 -4.56
CA GLY A 63 -5.30 10.46 -3.57
C GLY A 63 -5.38 8.95 -3.82
N ILE A 64 -5.08 8.20 -2.76
CA ILE A 64 -5.05 6.74 -2.76
C ILE A 64 -6.46 6.12 -2.82
N GLU A 65 -7.48 6.91 -2.54
CA GLU A 65 -8.90 6.54 -2.58
C GLU A 65 -9.48 6.53 -4.00
N GLU A 66 -8.70 6.86 -5.04
CA GLU A 66 -9.15 6.93 -6.43
C GLU A 66 -9.72 5.60 -6.94
N PRO A 67 -11.00 5.55 -7.34
CA PRO A 67 -11.65 4.31 -7.78
C PRO A 67 -11.52 4.06 -9.29
N ASN A 68 -11.33 5.09 -10.12
CA ASN A 68 -11.52 5.03 -11.58
C ASN A 68 -10.25 5.10 -12.39
N ALA A 69 -9.29 5.96 -11.96
CA ALA A 69 -8.09 6.28 -12.73
C ALA A 69 -6.97 5.26 -12.49
N LEU A 70 -7.27 3.99 -12.80
CA LEU A 70 -6.30 2.91 -12.84
C LEU A 70 -5.75 2.78 -14.26
N VAL A 71 -4.42 2.85 -14.38
CA VAL A 71 -3.72 2.84 -15.66
C VAL A 71 -2.64 1.77 -15.68
N GLN A 72 -2.18 1.40 -16.88
CA GLN A 72 -1.04 0.52 -17.12
C GLN A 72 0.15 1.35 -17.57
N ILE A 73 1.25 1.30 -16.82
CA ILE A 73 2.53 1.85 -17.26
C ILE A 73 3.22 0.80 -18.14
N ILE A 74 3.66 1.18 -19.33
CA ILE A 74 4.33 0.28 -20.27
C ILE A 74 5.83 0.30 -20.01
N SER A 75 6.29 -0.62 -19.21
CA SER A 75 7.73 -0.84 -18.95
C SER A 75 7.95 -2.19 -18.25
N GLU A 76 9.20 -2.65 -18.23
CA GLU A 76 9.60 -3.86 -17.51
C GLU A 76 9.54 -3.70 -15.97
N TYR A 77 9.33 -2.48 -15.48
CA TYR A 77 9.23 -2.18 -14.04
C TYR A 77 7.80 -1.88 -13.62
N SER A 78 6.84 -2.03 -14.53
CA SER A 78 5.48 -1.63 -14.27
C SER A 78 4.73 -2.67 -13.43
N GLU A 79 3.90 -2.14 -12.55
CA GLU A 79 2.88 -2.90 -11.84
C GLU A 79 1.52 -2.58 -12.44
N PRO A 80 0.64 -3.57 -12.63
CA PRO A 80 -0.68 -3.32 -13.18
C PRO A 80 -1.55 -2.53 -12.20
N ASN A 81 -2.60 -1.88 -12.74
CA ASN A 81 -3.57 -1.13 -11.96
C ASN A 81 -2.95 0.03 -11.15
N THR A 82 -1.98 0.72 -11.75
CA THR A 82 -1.34 1.89 -11.13
C THR A 82 -2.34 3.04 -11.01
N ARG A 83 -2.48 3.62 -9.80
CA ARG A 83 -3.32 4.79 -9.59
C ARG A 83 -2.66 6.04 -10.17
N ALA A 84 -3.33 6.65 -11.13
CA ALA A 84 -2.86 7.87 -11.80
C ALA A 84 -2.75 9.06 -10.85
N THR A 85 -3.47 9.05 -9.73
CA THR A 85 -3.51 10.15 -8.75
C THR A 85 -2.32 10.19 -7.79
N ILE A 86 -1.53 9.10 -7.69
CA ILE A 86 -0.37 9.03 -6.79
C ILE A 86 0.95 8.83 -7.54
N LYS A 87 0.94 8.23 -8.74
CA LYS A 87 2.17 8.00 -9.51
C LYS A 87 2.58 9.24 -10.26
N LYS A 88 3.80 9.75 -9.99
CA LYS A 88 4.37 10.92 -10.68
C LYS A 88 4.89 10.56 -12.05
N ILE A 89 4.74 11.49 -13.01
CA ILE A 89 5.27 11.35 -14.37
C ILE A 89 6.79 11.51 -14.38
N TYR A 90 7.42 10.87 -15.37
CA TYR A 90 8.83 11.05 -15.71
C TYR A 90 8.99 11.11 -17.24
N GLU A 91 10.12 11.65 -17.71
CA GLU A 91 10.38 11.84 -19.15
C GLU A 91 10.34 10.52 -19.91
N GLY A 92 9.55 10.48 -20.98
CA GLY A 92 9.37 9.33 -21.85
C GLY A 92 8.46 8.23 -21.27
N MET A 93 7.70 8.50 -20.20
CA MET A 93 6.76 7.53 -19.62
C MET A 93 5.66 7.18 -20.63
N GLU A 94 5.38 5.88 -20.80
CA GLU A 94 4.30 5.40 -21.66
C GLU A 94 3.20 4.77 -20.78
N ILE A 95 1.96 5.19 -21.01
CA ILE A 95 0.80 4.85 -20.18
C ILE A 95 -0.35 4.43 -21.09
N GLU A 96 -1.02 3.35 -20.73
CA GLU A 96 -2.26 2.91 -21.36
C GLU A 96 -3.43 2.92 -20.37
N SER A 97 -4.58 3.32 -20.89
CA SER A 97 -5.86 3.16 -20.19
C SER A 97 -6.28 1.69 -20.13
N GLN A 98 -7.10 1.34 -19.17
CA GLN A 98 -7.54 -0.02 -18.94
C GLN A 98 -9.03 -0.21 -19.29
N ASN A 99 -9.44 -1.48 -19.41
CA ASN A 99 -10.82 -1.89 -19.60
C ASN A 99 -11.49 -1.29 -20.84
N ARG A 100 -10.81 -1.26 -21.97
CA ARG A 100 -11.33 -0.73 -23.24
C ARG A 100 -11.06 -1.65 -24.40
N TRP A 101 -11.90 -1.59 -25.44
CA TRP A 101 -11.65 -2.27 -26.70
C TRP A 101 -12.48 -1.64 -27.84
N PRO A 102 -11.89 -1.10 -28.93
CA PRO A 102 -10.43 -0.96 -29.15
C PRO A 102 -9.83 0.28 -28.48
N SER A 103 -10.62 1.30 -28.13
CA SER A 103 -10.13 2.56 -27.53
C SER A 103 -11.07 3.09 -26.46
N LEU A 104 -10.62 4.06 -25.65
CA LEU A 104 -11.46 4.76 -24.67
C LEU A 104 -12.65 5.46 -25.33
N GLU A 105 -12.40 6.07 -26.50
CA GLU A 105 -13.42 6.86 -27.20
C GLU A 105 -14.49 5.96 -27.87
N ASN A 106 -14.06 4.84 -28.46
CA ASN A 106 -14.90 3.91 -29.17
C ASN A 106 -14.73 2.52 -28.56
N ASP A 107 -15.46 2.27 -27.46
CA ASP A 107 -15.38 1.03 -26.72
C ASP A 107 -16.59 0.14 -27.03
N PHE A 108 -16.36 -0.99 -27.71
CA PHE A 108 -17.42 -1.95 -28.00
C PHE A 108 -17.98 -2.63 -26.74
N GLY A 109 -17.19 -2.68 -25.64
CA GLY A 109 -17.66 -3.19 -24.35
C GLY A 109 -18.82 -2.36 -23.78
N SER A 110 -19.01 -1.11 -24.22
CA SER A 110 -20.13 -0.25 -23.81
C SER A 110 -21.50 -0.80 -24.13
N ILE A 111 -21.61 -1.80 -25.03
CA ILE A 111 -22.85 -2.57 -25.27
C ILE A 111 -23.37 -3.24 -23.98
N ASN A 112 -22.48 -3.57 -23.04
CA ASN A 112 -22.86 -4.14 -21.74
C ASN A 112 -23.80 -3.22 -20.95
N ASN A 113 -23.72 -1.90 -21.17
CA ASN A 113 -24.61 -0.95 -20.54
C ASN A 113 -26.07 -1.11 -20.99
N LEU A 114 -26.29 -1.58 -22.22
CA LEU A 114 -27.63 -1.90 -22.75
C LEU A 114 -28.20 -3.16 -22.08
N PHE A 115 -27.33 -4.12 -21.76
CA PHE A 115 -27.69 -5.36 -21.07
C PHE A 115 -27.62 -5.25 -19.55
N SER A 116 -27.51 -4.04 -19.01
CA SER A 116 -27.37 -3.83 -17.57
C SER A 116 -28.43 -4.51 -16.69
N PRO A 117 -29.69 -4.73 -17.11
CA PRO A 117 -30.66 -5.48 -16.32
C PRO A 117 -30.28 -6.95 -16.08
N ILE A 118 -29.41 -7.53 -16.90
CA ILE A 118 -28.91 -8.91 -16.73
C ILE A 118 -27.71 -8.95 -15.77
N PHE A 119 -26.96 -7.85 -15.63
CA PHE A 119 -25.80 -7.73 -14.76
C PHE A 119 -26.14 -7.14 -13.40
N THR A 120 -27.23 -7.56 -12.80
CA THR A 120 -27.65 -7.13 -11.46
C THR A 120 -26.82 -7.80 -10.35
N ALA A 121 -27.05 -7.39 -9.10
CA ALA A 121 -26.38 -8.04 -7.95
C ALA A 121 -26.52 -9.56 -8.00
N GLY A 122 -25.43 -10.27 -7.73
CA GLY A 122 -25.39 -11.72 -7.77
C GLY A 122 -25.48 -12.36 -9.15
N PHE A 123 -25.30 -11.61 -10.24
CA PHE A 123 -25.39 -12.15 -11.60
C PHE A 123 -24.47 -13.36 -11.85
N TYR A 124 -23.34 -13.47 -11.18
CA TYR A 124 -22.47 -14.66 -11.22
C TYR A 124 -23.17 -15.94 -10.77
N TYR A 125 -24.12 -15.83 -9.85
CA TYR A 125 -24.85 -16.96 -9.30
C TYR A 125 -26.17 -17.23 -10.02
N LYS A 126 -26.63 -16.36 -10.92
CA LYS A 126 -27.96 -16.40 -11.55
C LYS A 126 -27.88 -16.50 -13.06
N THR A 127 -27.10 -15.66 -13.72
CA THR A 127 -27.19 -15.45 -15.18
C THR A 127 -26.42 -16.49 -15.96
N PHE A 128 -25.28 -16.98 -15.45
CA PHE A 128 -24.37 -17.85 -16.19
C PHE A 128 -24.34 -19.30 -15.67
N MET A 129 -25.48 -19.80 -15.18
CA MET A 129 -25.57 -21.13 -14.58
C MET A 129 -25.91 -22.23 -15.57
N GLY A 130 -26.57 -21.90 -16.69
CA GLY A 130 -27.00 -22.86 -17.70
C GLY A 130 -26.12 -22.88 -18.96
N PRO A 131 -26.32 -23.86 -19.87
CA PRO A 131 -27.18 -25.04 -19.71
C PRO A 131 -26.54 -26.17 -18.88
N HIS A 132 -25.21 -26.17 -18.67
CA HIS A 132 -24.49 -27.19 -17.92
C HIS A 132 -23.27 -26.62 -17.21
N LYS A 133 -22.90 -27.13 -16.01
CA LYS A 133 -21.78 -26.67 -15.19
C LYS A 133 -20.44 -26.53 -15.93
N LYS A 134 -20.18 -27.33 -16.98
CA LYS A 134 -18.99 -27.22 -17.82
C LYS A 134 -18.91 -25.88 -18.59
N PHE A 135 -20.08 -25.25 -18.89
CA PHE A 135 -20.11 -23.95 -19.55
C PHE A 135 -19.52 -22.85 -18.67
N TRP A 136 -19.75 -22.92 -17.38
CA TRP A 136 -19.11 -21.97 -16.46
C TRP A 136 -17.59 -22.01 -16.61
N LYS A 137 -16.98 -23.18 -16.42
CA LYS A 137 -15.52 -23.34 -16.44
C LYS A 137 -14.90 -23.06 -17.82
N ASN A 138 -15.55 -23.50 -18.89
CA ASN A 138 -14.93 -23.53 -20.22
C ASN A 138 -15.28 -22.30 -21.08
N LEU A 139 -16.37 -21.59 -20.78
CA LEU A 139 -16.86 -20.48 -21.59
C LEU A 139 -17.07 -19.21 -20.78
N TYR A 140 -17.95 -19.23 -19.76
CA TYR A 140 -18.35 -18.00 -19.10
C TYR A 140 -17.25 -17.40 -18.24
N GLU A 141 -16.61 -18.18 -17.38
CA GLU A 141 -15.54 -17.70 -16.51
C GLU A 141 -14.35 -17.13 -17.30
N PRO A 142 -13.81 -17.81 -18.34
CA PRO A 142 -12.74 -17.23 -19.16
C PRO A 142 -13.13 -15.94 -19.88
N LEU A 143 -14.37 -15.81 -20.35
CA LEU A 143 -14.87 -14.57 -20.97
C LEU A 143 -15.00 -13.45 -19.94
N ILE A 144 -15.62 -13.74 -18.80
CA ILE A 144 -15.80 -12.76 -17.73
C ILE A 144 -14.45 -12.29 -17.21
N ARG A 145 -13.49 -13.20 -17.00
CA ARG A 145 -12.13 -12.87 -16.55
C ARG A 145 -11.40 -11.98 -17.56
N ARG A 146 -11.53 -12.24 -18.86
CA ARG A 146 -10.95 -11.38 -19.91
C ARG A 146 -11.62 -10.00 -19.94
N ALA A 147 -12.92 -9.95 -19.70
CA ALA A 147 -13.70 -8.69 -19.62
C ALA A 147 -13.52 -7.94 -18.30
N ALA A 148 -12.82 -8.52 -17.32
CA ALA A 148 -12.64 -7.90 -15.99
C ALA A 148 -11.85 -6.59 -16.02
N GLY A 149 -11.17 -6.27 -17.13
CA GLY A 149 -10.60 -4.95 -17.37
C GLY A 149 -9.43 -4.54 -16.49
N LEU A 150 -8.92 -5.44 -15.65
CA LEU A 150 -7.74 -5.21 -14.84
C LEU A 150 -6.48 -5.27 -15.71
N GLY A 151 -5.43 -4.51 -15.30
CA GLY A 151 -4.15 -4.47 -15.98
C GLY A 151 -3.45 -5.83 -16.02
N LYS A 152 -2.50 -5.97 -16.92
CA LYS A 152 -1.70 -7.19 -17.13
C LYS A 152 -0.32 -7.01 -16.51
N PRO A 153 0.24 -8.03 -15.83
CA PRO A 153 1.62 -7.97 -15.41
C PRO A 153 2.54 -7.87 -16.64
N PRO A 154 3.69 -7.19 -16.55
CA PRO A 154 4.68 -7.18 -17.61
C PRO A 154 5.21 -8.61 -17.85
N LYS A 155 5.54 -8.94 -19.11
CA LYS A 155 6.05 -10.29 -19.47
C LYS A 155 7.43 -10.53 -18.86
N ASP A 156 8.31 -9.54 -18.95
CA ASP A 156 9.69 -9.58 -18.50
C ASP A 156 9.90 -8.52 -17.42
N PHE A 157 9.32 -8.73 -16.24
CA PHE A 157 9.46 -7.82 -15.13
C PHE A 157 10.92 -7.82 -14.62
N LYS A 158 11.52 -6.63 -14.46
CA LYS A 158 12.91 -6.45 -14.00
C LYS A 158 13.04 -5.74 -12.65
N GLY A 159 11.93 -5.47 -11.99
CA GLY A 159 11.93 -4.77 -10.71
C GLY A 159 12.62 -5.59 -9.61
N ILE A 160 13.41 -4.92 -8.77
CA ILE A 160 14.07 -5.51 -7.61
C ILE A 160 13.47 -4.86 -6.36
N SER A 161 13.11 -5.69 -5.38
CA SER A 161 12.62 -5.24 -4.09
C SER A 161 13.50 -5.79 -2.97
N ASN A 162 13.66 -5.01 -1.90
CA ASN A 162 14.33 -5.47 -0.70
C ASN A 162 13.43 -5.31 0.53
N HIS A 163 13.82 -5.94 1.64
CA HIS A 163 13.16 -5.84 2.93
C HIS A 163 14.07 -5.14 3.92
N ILE A 164 13.50 -4.24 4.71
CA ILE A 164 14.17 -3.56 5.82
C ILE A 164 13.32 -3.72 7.08
N HIS A 165 13.97 -4.07 8.18
CA HIS A 165 13.35 -4.22 9.48
C HIS A 165 13.57 -2.97 10.34
N HIS A 166 12.56 -2.63 11.15
CA HIS A 166 12.62 -1.56 12.14
C HIS A 166 12.06 -2.06 13.47
N ASN A 167 12.68 -1.62 14.55
CA ASN A 167 12.16 -1.79 15.90
C ASN A 167 12.24 -0.42 16.58
N VAL A 168 11.10 0.18 16.92
CA VAL A 168 11.01 1.55 17.43
C VAL A 168 9.98 1.64 18.56
N ASP A 169 10.13 2.62 19.43
CA ASP A 169 9.15 2.83 20.52
C ASP A 169 7.81 3.35 20.00
N VAL A 170 7.86 4.27 19.03
CA VAL A 170 6.67 4.92 18.50
C VAL A 170 6.73 5.03 16.97
N THR A 171 5.67 4.61 16.31
CA THR A 171 5.45 4.86 14.87
C THR A 171 4.31 5.84 14.67
N ILE A 172 4.58 6.96 14.01
CA ILE A 172 3.57 7.96 13.62
C ILE A 172 3.24 7.76 12.13
N ILE A 173 1.96 7.55 11.81
CA ILE A 173 1.51 7.31 10.44
C ILE A 173 0.72 8.52 9.95
N GLY A 174 1.26 9.21 8.94
CA GLY A 174 0.75 10.44 8.36
C GLY A 174 1.52 11.67 8.83
N GLY A 175 2.26 12.30 7.91
CA GLY A 175 3.04 13.52 8.12
C GLY A 175 2.26 14.81 7.85
N GLY A 176 0.93 14.81 8.07
CA GLY A 176 0.09 16.00 8.07
C GLY A 176 0.28 16.84 9.33
N LEU A 177 -0.54 17.90 9.51
CA LEU A 177 -0.44 18.81 10.67
C LEU A 177 -0.36 18.05 12.00
N ASN A 178 -1.28 17.14 12.26
CA ASN A 178 -1.32 16.39 13.53
C ASN A 178 -0.14 15.43 13.70
N GLY A 179 0.35 14.80 12.63
CA GLY A 179 1.52 13.95 12.69
C GLY A 179 2.80 14.71 12.93
N LEU A 180 2.95 15.89 12.30
CA LEU A 180 4.08 16.78 12.55
C LEU A 180 4.07 17.34 13.98
N LEU A 181 2.90 17.71 14.50
CA LEU A 181 2.76 18.13 15.90
C LEU A 181 3.07 17.00 16.88
N ALA A 182 2.56 15.80 16.61
CA ALA A 182 2.91 14.62 17.41
C ALA A 182 4.44 14.37 17.38
N ALA A 183 5.07 14.36 16.21
CA ALA A 183 6.52 14.20 16.08
C ALA A 183 7.29 15.31 16.81
N LYS A 184 6.84 16.57 16.70
CA LYS A 184 7.43 17.71 17.41
C LYS A 184 7.41 17.53 18.92
N SER A 185 6.38 16.87 19.48
CA SER A 185 6.34 16.55 20.91
C SER A 185 7.46 15.60 21.35
N PHE A 186 7.88 14.70 20.48
CA PHE A 186 8.94 13.71 20.75
C PHE A 186 10.36 14.20 20.50
N ILE A 187 10.58 15.40 19.95
CA ILE A 187 11.92 15.96 19.74
C ILE A 187 12.72 15.94 21.04
N ASN A 188 13.95 15.37 20.97
CA ASN A 188 14.84 15.20 22.11
C ASN A 188 14.27 14.40 23.30
N SER A 189 13.28 13.57 23.06
CA SER A 189 12.80 12.59 24.04
C SER A 189 13.66 11.31 24.03
N ASN A 190 13.43 10.43 25.01
CA ASN A 190 14.11 9.14 25.08
C ASN A 190 13.41 8.04 24.24
N TYR A 191 12.50 8.40 23.37
CA TYR A 191 11.77 7.46 22.50
C TYR A 191 12.34 7.47 21.10
N ASP A 192 12.60 6.32 20.53
CA ASP A 192 12.89 6.16 19.09
C ASP A 192 11.59 6.25 18.30
N VAL A 193 11.52 7.22 17.39
CA VAL A 193 10.31 7.55 16.66
C VAL A 193 10.50 7.37 15.15
N LEU A 194 9.53 6.73 14.51
CA LEU A 194 9.45 6.59 13.07
C LEU A 194 8.22 7.33 12.54
N LEU A 195 8.44 8.43 11.81
CA LEU A 195 7.38 9.15 11.11
C LEU A 195 7.29 8.68 9.67
N ILE A 196 6.12 8.21 9.24
CA ILE A 196 5.89 7.65 7.90
C ILE A 196 4.84 8.46 7.16
N ASP A 197 5.13 8.85 5.92
CA ASP A 197 4.13 9.43 5.02
C ASP A 197 4.25 8.84 3.61
N PHE A 198 3.09 8.59 2.98
CA PHE A 198 3.04 8.09 1.60
C PHE A 198 3.44 9.12 0.56
N ASP A 199 3.42 10.39 0.95
CA ASP A 199 3.75 11.50 0.08
C ASP A 199 5.26 11.83 0.15
N ASP A 200 5.79 12.46 -0.87
CA ASP A 200 7.16 12.99 -0.87
C ASP A 200 7.28 14.32 -0.11
N GLN A 201 6.16 14.98 0.13
CA GLN A 201 6.07 16.26 0.82
C GLN A 201 5.15 16.17 2.03
N LEU A 202 5.74 16.31 3.22
CA LEU A 202 4.97 16.38 4.46
C LEU A 202 4.12 17.67 4.51
N GLY A 203 3.08 17.68 5.34
CA GLY A 203 2.25 18.86 5.59
C GLY A 203 0.74 18.60 5.48
N GLY A 204 0.31 17.60 4.72
CA GLY A 204 -1.11 17.24 4.59
C GLY A 204 -1.99 18.43 4.23
N ILE A 205 -2.93 18.82 5.11
CA ILE A 205 -3.88 19.93 4.88
C ILE A 205 -3.20 21.28 4.62
N ILE A 206 -2.01 21.51 5.18
CA ILE A 206 -1.23 22.75 4.95
C ILE A 206 -0.88 22.93 3.47
N ASN A 207 -0.65 21.80 2.78
CA ASN A 207 -0.30 21.79 1.35
C ASN A 207 -1.51 21.65 0.43
N ASN A 208 -2.60 21.07 0.93
CA ASN A 208 -3.72 20.61 0.13
C ASN A 208 -4.93 21.54 0.16
N SER A 209 -4.94 22.53 1.05
CA SER A 209 -6.08 23.43 1.28
C SER A 209 -5.63 24.82 1.73
N ASN A 210 -6.46 25.82 1.49
CA ASN A 210 -6.27 27.18 2.03
C ASN A 210 -7.05 27.39 3.35
N LYS A 211 -7.42 26.34 4.07
CA LYS A 211 -8.20 26.44 5.30
C LYS A 211 -7.47 27.19 6.44
N ILE A 212 -6.15 27.01 6.52
CA ILE A 212 -5.31 27.63 7.55
C ILE A 212 -4.68 28.91 6.99
N SER A 213 -4.83 30.04 7.73
CA SER A 213 -4.20 31.33 7.37
C SER A 213 -2.84 31.53 8.03
N LEU A 214 -2.72 31.26 9.33
CA LEU A 214 -1.46 31.38 10.08
C LEU A 214 -1.30 30.22 11.06
N ILE A 215 -0.04 29.85 11.32
CA ILE A 215 0.37 28.92 12.37
C ILE A 215 1.47 29.60 13.19
N ASP A 216 1.24 29.81 14.48
CA ASP A 216 2.17 30.54 15.36
C ASP A 216 2.59 31.93 14.80
N ASN A 217 1.63 32.68 14.24
CA ASN A 217 1.81 33.96 13.56
C ASN A 217 2.73 33.91 12.32
N LYS A 218 2.96 32.72 11.72
CA LYS A 218 3.73 32.51 10.48
C LYS A 218 2.84 32.04 9.37
N GLU A 219 3.25 32.31 8.13
CA GLU A 219 2.66 31.65 6.95
C GLU A 219 2.77 30.14 7.09
N PRO A 220 1.72 29.37 6.76
CA PRO A 220 1.70 27.91 6.98
C PRO A 220 2.88 27.18 6.34
N LYS A 221 3.36 27.65 5.19
CA LYS A 221 4.50 27.05 4.48
C LYS A 221 5.84 27.28 5.16
N ASP A 222 6.03 28.45 5.74
CA ASP A 222 7.26 28.79 6.48
C ASP A 222 7.31 28.00 7.81
N TRP A 223 6.20 27.97 8.53
CA TRP A 223 6.07 27.13 9.71
C TRP A 223 6.34 25.64 9.40
N LEU A 224 5.80 25.15 8.30
CA LEU A 224 5.98 23.76 7.86
C LEU A 224 7.45 23.44 7.59
N LYS A 225 8.16 24.32 6.87
CA LYS A 225 9.58 24.15 6.56
C LYS A 225 10.43 24.11 7.82
N GLU A 226 10.20 25.04 8.73
CA GLU A 226 10.92 25.08 10.03
C GLU A 226 10.63 23.82 10.86
N THR A 227 9.37 23.43 10.98
CA THR A 227 8.98 22.25 11.76
C THR A 227 9.55 20.95 11.19
N ILE A 228 9.58 20.79 9.86
CA ILE A 228 10.23 19.63 9.24
C ILE A 228 11.72 19.62 9.54
N GLN A 229 12.40 20.76 9.46
CA GLN A 229 13.82 20.87 9.77
C GLN A 229 14.10 20.53 11.23
N GLU A 230 13.31 21.03 12.19
CA GLU A 230 13.44 20.70 13.61
C GLU A 230 13.32 19.17 13.86
N ILE A 231 12.41 18.51 13.13
CA ILE A 231 12.21 17.06 13.24
C ILE A 231 13.37 16.29 12.59
N GLU A 232 13.85 16.72 11.42
CA GLU A 232 14.97 16.10 10.70
C GLU A 232 16.30 16.24 11.45
N ASP A 233 16.48 17.34 12.21
CA ASP A 233 17.67 17.57 13.05
C ASP A 233 17.65 16.73 14.35
N SER A 234 16.51 16.16 14.72
CA SER A 234 16.36 15.36 15.93
C SER A 234 16.92 13.96 15.73
N LYS A 235 17.87 13.56 16.61
CA LYS A 235 18.56 12.26 16.50
C LYS A 235 17.66 11.04 16.74
N ASN A 236 16.57 11.23 17.47
CA ASN A 236 15.65 10.17 17.86
C ASN A 236 14.44 10.04 16.94
N ILE A 237 14.35 10.83 15.85
CA ILE A 237 13.22 10.75 14.90
C ILE A 237 13.74 10.45 13.51
N LYS A 238 13.25 9.37 12.93
CA LYS A 238 13.49 9.01 11.52
C LYS A 238 12.23 9.26 10.70
N ILE A 239 12.40 9.85 9.52
CA ILE A 239 11.29 10.11 8.58
C ILE A 239 11.40 9.17 7.37
N LEU A 240 10.32 8.47 7.04
CA LEU A 240 10.16 7.73 5.79
C LEU A 240 9.10 8.42 4.92
N LYS A 241 9.55 9.10 3.88
CA LYS A 241 8.71 9.71 2.82
C LYS A 241 8.48 8.70 1.69
N ASN A 242 7.49 8.94 0.82
CA ASN A 242 7.12 8.02 -0.28
C ASN A 242 6.83 6.59 0.21
N THR A 243 6.40 6.46 1.46
CA THR A 243 6.26 5.18 2.14
C THR A 243 4.83 5.01 2.63
N LEU A 244 4.12 4.07 2.03
CA LEU A 244 2.73 3.80 2.35
C LEU A 244 2.62 2.63 3.33
N VAL A 245 2.04 2.87 4.50
CA VAL A 245 1.67 1.78 5.42
C VAL A 245 0.46 1.05 4.85
N THR A 246 0.63 -0.22 4.53
CA THR A 246 -0.37 -1.04 3.85
C THR A 246 -1.08 -2.01 4.77
N THR A 247 -0.44 -2.38 5.87
CA THR A 247 -0.96 -3.40 6.79
C THR A 247 -0.61 -3.04 8.23
N TYR A 248 -1.59 -3.18 9.11
CA TYR A 248 -1.40 -3.10 10.54
C TYR A 248 -1.92 -4.38 11.20
N ASN A 249 -0.99 -5.30 11.46
CA ASN A 249 -1.28 -6.58 12.10
C ASN A 249 -1.43 -6.42 13.61
N TYR A 250 -1.99 -7.44 14.28
CA TYR A 250 -1.91 -7.55 15.74
C TYR A 250 -0.45 -7.72 16.18
N ILE A 251 -0.15 -7.49 17.47
CA ILE A 251 1.21 -7.39 18.04
C ILE A 251 2.03 -6.20 17.53
N ASN A 252 1.37 -5.08 17.19
CA ASN A 252 2.00 -3.84 16.74
C ASN A 252 3.01 -4.02 15.58
N HIS A 253 2.68 -4.88 14.63
CA HIS A 253 3.50 -5.13 13.46
C HIS A 253 2.90 -4.44 12.24
N LEU A 254 3.64 -3.52 11.65
CA LEU A 254 3.26 -2.76 10.48
C LEU A 254 4.06 -3.20 9.25
N ILE A 255 3.40 -3.18 8.10
CA ILE A 255 4.05 -3.35 6.80
C ILE A 255 3.85 -2.07 6.00
N ALA A 256 4.94 -1.52 5.49
CA ALA A 256 4.92 -0.36 4.62
C ALA A 256 5.72 -0.61 3.34
N ILE A 257 5.34 0.07 2.26
CA ILE A 257 6.01 0.01 0.96
C ILE A 257 6.53 1.38 0.56
N GLU A 258 7.81 1.47 0.26
CA GLU A 258 8.47 2.69 -0.23
C GLU A 258 8.68 2.59 -1.74
N ASP A 259 8.27 3.62 -2.50
CA ASP A 259 8.65 3.80 -3.91
C ASP A 259 10.00 4.54 -3.97
N ARG A 260 11.01 3.90 -4.55
CA ARG A 260 12.39 4.44 -4.64
C ARG A 260 12.62 5.33 -5.86
N PHE A 261 11.70 5.32 -6.84
CA PHE A 261 11.84 6.05 -8.11
C PHE A 261 10.68 7.01 -8.36
N VAL A 262 10.34 7.82 -7.35
CA VAL A 262 9.26 8.81 -7.46
C VAL A 262 9.61 9.89 -8.49
N GLY A 263 8.81 9.99 -9.56
CA GLY A 263 9.02 10.98 -10.62
C GLY A 263 10.28 10.77 -11.46
N SER A 264 10.86 9.56 -11.44
CA SER A 264 12.01 9.17 -12.25
C SER A 264 11.83 7.76 -12.84
N LYS A 265 12.50 7.50 -13.96
CA LYS A 265 12.51 6.17 -14.56
C LYS A 265 13.31 5.21 -13.66
N PRO A 266 12.80 4.01 -13.36
CA PRO A 266 13.58 2.98 -12.67
C PRO A 266 14.88 2.65 -13.41
N ILE A 267 15.92 2.36 -12.64
CA ILE A 267 17.27 2.04 -13.15
C ILE A 267 17.49 0.52 -13.01
N GLU A 268 17.94 -0.12 -14.08
CA GLU A 268 18.26 -1.55 -14.06
C GLU A 268 19.30 -1.89 -13.00
N GLY A 269 19.07 -2.97 -12.27
CA GLY A 269 19.94 -3.41 -11.18
C GLY A 269 19.83 -2.61 -9.87
N LYS A 270 18.93 -1.61 -9.80
CA LYS A 270 18.66 -0.86 -8.57
C LYS A 270 17.33 -1.31 -7.93
N VAL A 271 17.26 -1.20 -6.62
CA VAL A 271 16.05 -1.50 -5.85
C VAL A 271 14.94 -0.51 -6.21
N ASN A 272 13.81 -1.01 -6.71
CA ASN A 272 12.64 -0.21 -7.11
C ASN A 272 11.74 0.13 -5.94
N SER A 273 11.55 -0.83 -5.05
CA SER A 273 10.71 -0.68 -3.87
C SER A 273 11.35 -1.35 -2.66
N THR A 274 11.08 -0.81 -1.48
CA THR A 274 11.50 -1.38 -0.21
C THR A 274 10.27 -1.73 0.61
N LEU A 275 10.17 -2.98 1.05
CA LEU A 275 9.18 -3.39 2.03
C LEU A 275 9.75 -3.20 3.43
N HIS A 276 9.14 -2.31 4.20
CA HIS A 276 9.49 -2.07 5.60
C HIS A 276 8.63 -2.96 6.51
N LYS A 277 9.27 -3.75 7.35
CA LYS A 277 8.68 -4.55 8.43
C LYS A 277 8.97 -3.84 9.74
N ILE A 278 7.94 -3.33 10.38
CA ILE A 278 8.09 -2.41 11.51
C ILE A 278 7.44 -3.03 12.74
N ARG A 279 8.23 -3.29 13.77
CA ARG A 279 7.76 -3.55 15.13
C ARG A 279 7.80 -2.25 15.90
N THR A 280 6.74 -1.94 16.63
CA THR A 280 6.64 -0.69 17.37
C THR A 280 5.97 -0.89 18.73
N GLY A 281 6.41 -0.16 19.74
CA GLY A 281 5.75 -0.15 21.04
C GLY A 281 4.35 0.46 20.98
N HIS A 282 4.22 1.59 20.27
CA HIS A 282 2.97 2.32 20.11
C HIS A 282 2.80 2.81 18.66
N THR A 283 1.58 2.83 18.19
CA THR A 283 1.23 3.40 16.87
C THR A 283 0.37 4.64 17.05
N ILE A 284 0.74 5.76 16.42
CA ILE A 284 -0.04 7.00 16.38
C ILE A 284 -0.56 7.19 14.96
N LEU A 285 -1.88 7.06 14.78
CA LEU A 285 -2.55 7.21 13.49
C LEU A 285 -2.94 8.68 13.28
N CYS A 286 -2.29 9.33 12.32
CA CYS A 286 -2.54 10.70 11.86
C CYS A 286 -2.87 10.72 10.35
N ASN A 287 -3.41 9.61 9.82
CA ASN A 287 -3.65 9.37 8.41
C ASN A 287 -4.84 10.15 7.83
N GLY A 288 -5.49 10.99 8.62
CA GLY A 288 -6.46 11.97 8.15
C GLY A 288 -7.87 11.42 7.96
N HIS A 289 -8.56 11.95 6.96
CA HIS A 289 -9.93 11.60 6.61
C HIS A 289 -10.07 11.45 5.09
N ILE A 290 -11.17 10.83 4.68
CA ILE A 290 -11.55 10.65 3.28
C ILE A 290 -12.92 11.28 3.07
N GLU A 291 -13.05 12.12 2.04
CA GLU A 291 -14.33 12.70 1.63
C GLU A 291 -15.14 11.65 0.87
N ARG A 292 -16.46 11.59 1.11
CA ARG A 292 -17.40 10.75 0.36
C ARG A 292 -18.20 11.60 -0.61
N PHE A 293 -18.71 10.96 -1.64
CA PHE A 293 -19.57 11.59 -2.64
C PHE A 293 -21.06 11.51 -2.26
N LEU A 294 -21.91 12.20 -3.01
CA LEU A 294 -23.37 12.08 -2.98
C LEU A 294 -23.85 11.18 -4.12
N SER A 295 -24.76 10.25 -3.82
CA SER A 295 -25.30 9.33 -4.82
C SER A 295 -26.55 9.90 -5.47
N PHE A 296 -26.51 10.05 -6.80
CA PHE A 296 -27.61 10.50 -7.65
C PHE A 296 -27.45 9.93 -9.06
N GLN A 297 -28.43 10.14 -9.93
CA GLN A 297 -28.41 9.58 -11.28
C GLN A 297 -27.20 10.07 -12.09
N ASN A 298 -26.40 9.11 -12.61
CA ASN A 298 -25.17 9.31 -13.39
C ASN A 298 -24.06 10.08 -12.65
N ASN A 299 -23.93 9.90 -11.36
CA ASN A 299 -22.86 10.47 -10.53
C ASN A 299 -21.45 9.94 -10.87
N ASP A 300 -21.31 9.18 -11.95
CA ASP A 300 -20.10 8.52 -12.43
C ASP A 300 -19.48 9.19 -13.67
N LEU A 301 -20.12 10.21 -14.25
CA LEU A 301 -19.65 10.83 -15.49
C LEU A 301 -18.29 11.53 -15.32
N PRO A 302 -17.37 11.40 -16.30
CA PRO A 302 -16.13 12.18 -16.32
C PRO A 302 -16.42 13.69 -16.20
N GLY A 303 -15.71 14.36 -15.33
CA GLY A 303 -15.96 15.75 -14.95
C GLY A 303 -16.67 15.90 -13.61
N ILE A 304 -17.07 14.79 -12.99
CA ILE A 304 -17.51 14.77 -11.59
C ILE A 304 -16.33 14.34 -10.73
N MET A 305 -16.04 15.08 -9.64
CA MET A 305 -14.98 14.79 -8.69
C MET A 305 -15.32 15.27 -7.27
N LEU A 306 -14.54 14.87 -6.28
CA LEU A 306 -14.72 15.35 -4.91
C LEU A 306 -14.23 16.79 -4.75
N SER A 307 -14.89 17.56 -3.87
CA SER A 307 -14.55 18.96 -3.59
C SER A 307 -13.15 19.12 -3.02
N SER A 308 -12.77 18.28 -2.06
CA SER A 308 -11.41 18.27 -1.48
C SER A 308 -10.34 17.91 -2.51
N SER A 309 -10.67 17.08 -3.48
CA SER A 309 -9.78 16.71 -4.56
C SER A 309 -9.53 17.85 -5.53
N PHE A 310 -10.59 18.57 -5.90
CA PHE A 310 -10.45 19.77 -6.72
C PHE A 310 -9.56 20.81 -6.04
N GLU A 311 -9.80 21.08 -4.74
CA GLU A 311 -8.98 22.00 -3.94
C GLU A 311 -7.51 21.53 -3.87
N LYS A 312 -7.26 20.24 -3.67
CA LYS A 312 -5.91 19.68 -3.67
C LYS A 312 -5.20 19.85 -5.01
N TYR A 313 -5.92 19.68 -6.16
CA TYR A 313 -5.33 19.99 -7.46
C TYR A 313 -4.95 21.47 -7.57
N MET A 314 -5.74 22.38 -7.03
CA MET A 314 -5.40 23.82 -7.01
C MET A 314 -4.19 24.11 -6.12
N CYS A 315 -4.24 23.70 -4.86
CA CYS A 315 -3.25 24.10 -3.85
C CYS A 315 -1.90 23.39 -4.04
N ARG A 316 -1.93 22.09 -4.35
CA ARG A 316 -0.72 21.29 -4.47
C ARG A 316 -0.14 21.27 -5.88
N TYR A 317 -0.99 21.12 -6.91
CA TYR A 317 -0.53 20.96 -8.28
C TYR A 317 -0.61 22.27 -9.09
N GLY A 318 -1.11 23.36 -8.50
CA GLY A 318 -1.28 24.63 -9.22
C GLY A 318 -2.17 24.49 -10.45
N LEU A 319 -3.22 23.69 -10.34
CA LEU A 319 -4.12 23.33 -11.43
C LEU A 319 -5.57 23.43 -11.01
N ALA A 320 -6.35 24.34 -11.57
CA ALA A 320 -7.79 24.29 -11.46
C ALA A 320 -8.36 23.40 -12.60
N PRO A 321 -8.96 22.24 -12.30
CA PRO A 321 -9.53 21.35 -13.33
C PRO A 321 -10.61 22.00 -14.21
N SER A 322 -11.37 22.95 -13.68
CA SER A 322 -12.35 23.77 -14.40
C SER A 322 -12.25 25.23 -13.97
N LYS A 323 -12.64 26.13 -14.87
CA LYS A 323 -12.71 27.58 -14.59
C LYS A 323 -13.89 27.95 -13.70
N GLU A 324 -15.02 27.27 -13.91
CA GLU A 324 -16.30 27.57 -13.26
C GLU A 324 -16.97 26.26 -12.82
N PRO A 325 -16.45 25.57 -11.79
CA PRO A 325 -17.09 24.33 -11.32
C PRO A 325 -18.44 24.61 -10.67
N VAL A 326 -19.38 23.69 -10.77
CA VAL A 326 -20.57 23.65 -9.90
C VAL A 326 -20.19 22.85 -8.65
N ILE A 327 -20.65 23.29 -7.49
CA ILE A 327 -20.44 22.58 -6.21
C ILE A 327 -21.77 22.07 -5.69
N PHE A 328 -21.83 20.79 -5.28
CA PHE A 328 -22.97 20.19 -4.61
C PHE A 328 -22.55 19.58 -3.27
N SER A 329 -23.19 20.04 -2.20
CA SER A 329 -22.85 19.67 -0.84
C SER A 329 -24.08 19.41 0.02
N ASN A 330 -23.90 18.60 1.07
CA ASN A 330 -24.80 18.44 2.21
C ASN A 330 -24.09 18.75 3.54
N ASN A 331 -22.92 19.37 3.48
CA ASN A 331 -22.06 19.60 4.66
C ASN A 331 -21.15 20.81 4.48
N SER A 332 -20.42 21.18 5.53
CA SER A 332 -19.57 22.38 5.52
C SER A 332 -18.13 22.16 5.02
N ASN A 333 -17.75 20.94 4.60
CA ASN A 333 -16.37 20.68 4.14
C ASN A 333 -16.04 21.42 2.83
N SER A 334 -17.02 21.57 1.93
CA SER A 334 -16.83 22.24 0.63
C SER A 334 -16.62 23.76 0.73
N ASN A 335 -16.81 24.37 1.92
CA ASN A 335 -16.60 25.82 2.13
C ASN A 335 -15.17 26.25 1.79
N SER A 336 -14.19 25.39 2.12
CA SER A 336 -12.78 25.61 1.82
C SER A 336 -12.51 25.72 0.32
N LEU A 337 -13.18 24.89 -0.51
CA LEU A 337 -13.06 25.00 -1.96
C LEU A 337 -13.56 26.32 -2.51
N VAL A 338 -14.73 26.81 -2.01
CA VAL A 338 -15.27 28.12 -2.43
C VAL A 338 -14.28 29.24 -2.12
N TYR A 339 -13.72 29.23 -0.90
CA TYR A 339 -12.70 30.17 -0.49
C TYR A 339 -11.45 30.11 -1.40
N SER A 340 -10.96 28.90 -1.67
CA SER A 340 -9.78 28.67 -2.51
C SER A 340 -9.98 29.12 -3.97
N LEU A 341 -11.17 28.92 -4.53
CA LEU A 341 -11.53 29.41 -5.87
C LEU A 341 -11.49 30.93 -5.91
N ILE A 342 -12.17 31.60 -4.99
CA ILE A 342 -12.23 33.07 -4.96
C ILE A 342 -10.86 33.67 -4.72
N LYS A 343 -10.05 33.13 -3.81
CA LYS A 343 -8.65 33.54 -3.61
C LYS A 343 -7.81 33.42 -4.87
N ALA A 344 -8.07 32.44 -5.71
CA ALA A 344 -7.40 32.27 -7.00
C ALA A 344 -7.97 33.11 -8.15
N GLY A 345 -8.94 34.00 -7.88
CA GLY A 345 -9.62 34.80 -8.89
C GLY A 345 -10.60 34.02 -9.77
N LEU A 346 -11.02 32.85 -9.31
CA LEU A 346 -12.05 32.00 -9.92
C LEU A 346 -13.33 32.05 -9.09
N LYS A 347 -14.45 31.58 -9.65
CA LYS A 347 -15.68 31.46 -8.89
C LYS A 347 -16.47 30.22 -9.30
N PRO A 348 -17.22 29.62 -8.37
CA PRO A 348 -18.16 28.57 -8.74
C PRO A 348 -19.25 29.12 -9.68
N LYS A 349 -19.68 28.30 -10.63
CA LYS A 349 -20.81 28.62 -11.49
C LYS A 349 -22.14 28.60 -10.73
N ALA A 350 -22.24 27.72 -9.74
CA ALA A 350 -23.33 27.63 -8.78
C ALA A 350 -22.85 26.87 -7.54
N TYR A 351 -23.44 27.21 -6.38
CA TYR A 351 -23.31 26.43 -5.15
C TYR A 351 -24.69 25.89 -4.77
N ILE A 352 -24.79 24.55 -4.69
CA ILE A 352 -26.01 23.83 -4.38
C ILE A 352 -25.81 23.14 -3.04
N ASP A 353 -26.72 23.38 -2.10
CA ASP A 353 -26.68 22.79 -0.77
C ASP A 353 -28.05 22.17 -0.44
N SER A 354 -28.01 20.93 0.03
CA SER A 354 -29.25 20.25 0.45
C SER A 354 -29.82 20.83 1.75
N ARG A 355 -28.95 21.45 2.57
CA ARG A 355 -29.33 22.09 3.84
C ARG A 355 -30.07 23.42 3.63
N SER A 356 -30.71 23.86 4.70
CA SER A 356 -31.33 25.18 4.74
C SER A 356 -30.28 26.32 4.71
N GLY A 357 -30.69 27.50 4.28
CA GLY A 357 -29.81 28.68 4.27
C GLY A 357 -29.29 29.07 5.67
N GLU A 358 -30.04 28.74 6.72
CA GLU A 358 -29.65 29.02 8.11
C GLU A 358 -28.51 28.12 8.62
N GLU A 359 -28.32 26.95 8.01
CA GLU A 359 -27.28 26.00 8.34
C GLU A 359 -25.96 26.26 7.58
N ILE A 360 -25.99 27.20 6.62
CA ILE A 360 -24.80 27.65 5.91
C ILE A 360 -24.11 28.72 6.76
N GLU A 361 -22.77 28.61 6.86
CA GLU A 361 -21.96 29.58 7.58
C GLU A 361 -22.18 31.00 7.06
N PRO A 362 -22.43 31.99 7.94
CA PRO A 362 -22.67 33.39 7.51
C PRO A 362 -21.53 33.94 6.65
N ASN A 363 -20.28 33.70 7.01
CA ASN A 363 -19.12 34.18 6.25
C ASN A 363 -19.06 33.60 4.83
N LEU A 364 -19.43 32.31 4.67
CA LEU A 364 -19.53 31.68 3.36
C LEU A 364 -20.69 32.27 2.56
N PHE A 365 -21.84 32.48 3.20
CA PHE A 365 -23.02 33.08 2.59
C PHE A 365 -22.68 34.47 2.04
N ASP A 366 -22.02 35.32 2.84
CA ASP A 366 -21.58 36.64 2.43
C ASP A 366 -20.55 36.59 1.29
N LEU A 367 -19.62 35.65 1.36
CA LEU A 367 -18.62 35.47 0.31
C LEU A 367 -19.25 35.06 -1.02
N ILE A 368 -20.22 34.13 -1.02
CA ILE A 368 -20.95 33.68 -2.19
C ILE A 368 -21.74 34.87 -2.79
N ARG A 369 -22.45 35.63 -1.96
CA ARG A 369 -23.25 36.79 -2.37
C ARG A 369 -22.40 37.92 -2.95
N LYS A 370 -21.28 38.24 -2.29
CA LYS A 370 -20.34 39.32 -2.73
C LYS A 370 -19.73 39.02 -4.10
N ASN A 371 -19.61 37.73 -4.46
CA ASN A 371 -19.01 37.30 -5.73
C ASN A 371 -20.07 36.92 -6.78
N ASP A 372 -21.34 37.22 -6.56
CA ASP A 372 -22.46 36.91 -7.48
C ASP A 372 -22.51 35.44 -7.91
N VAL A 373 -22.31 34.54 -6.96
CA VAL A 373 -22.42 33.08 -7.20
C VAL A 373 -23.89 32.66 -6.96
N PRO A 374 -24.57 32.04 -7.93
CA PRO A 374 -25.90 31.47 -7.72
C PRO A 374 -25.91 30.46 -6.58
N LEU A 375 -26.75 30.66 -5.58
CA LEU A 375 -26.91 29.81 -4.40
C LEU A 375 -28.29 29.13 -4.41
N TYR A 376 -28.28 27.81 -4.34
CA TYR A 376 -29.47 26.96 -4.22
C TYR A 376 -29.43 26.24 -2.88
N THR A 377 -30.24 26.63 -1.91
CA THR A 377 -30.41 25.98 -0.61
C THR A 377 -31.68 25.09 -0.60
N ASN A 378 -31.74 24.11 0.31
CA ASN A 378 -32.78 23.08 0.31
C ASN A 378 -32.94 22.42 -1.08
N SER A 379 -31.81 22.19 -1.78
CA SER A 379 -31.83 21.84 -3.20
C SER A 379 -30.99 20.59 -3.47
N GLN A 380 -31.41 19.78 -4.43
CA GLN A 380 -30.79 18.51 -4.72
C GLN A 380 -30.54 18.30 -6.21
N ILE A 381 -29.43 17.61 -6.57
CA ILE A 381 -29.17 17.22 -7.96
C ILE A 381 -29.88 15.91 -8.28
N LYS A 382 -30.91 15.96 -9.11
CA LYS A 382 -31.67 14.75 -9.55
C LYS A 382 -30.92 13.91 -10.55
N GLY A 383 -29.95 14.48 -11.27
CA GLY A 383 -29.11 13.74 -12.19
C GLY A 383 -28.09 14.62 -12.93
N ALA A 384 -27.04 13.96 -13.41
CA ALA A 384 -26.07 14.53 -14.33
C ALA A 384 -26.27 13.94 -15.74
N PHE A 385 -26.03 14.75 -16.76
CA PHE A 385 -26.26 14.38 -18.16
C PHE A 385 -25.10 14.78 -19.05
N GLY A 386 -24.82 13.95 -20.02
CA GLY A 386 -23.76 14.07 -21.02
C GLY A 386 -23.49 12.72 -21.64
N ASN A 387 -22.71 12.67 -22.71
CA ASN A 387 -22.39 11.43 -23.41
C ASN A 387 -21.12 10.78 -22.83
N LYS A 388 -19.94 11.41 -23.04
CA LYS A 388 -18.63 10.93 -22.55
C LYS A 388 -18.09 11.71 -21.36
N LYS A 389 -18.75 12.83 -21.03
CA LYS A 389 -18.43 13.72 -19.91
C LYS A 389 -19.69 14.45 -19.47
N ILE A 390 -19.65 15.05 -18.31
CA ILE A 390 -20.74 15.90 -17.85
C ILE A 390 -20.87 17.13 -18.75
N GLU A 391 -22.12 17.47 -19.11
CA GLU A 391 -22.49 18.64 -19.89
C GLU A 391 -23.52 19.52 -19.18
N LYS A 392 -24.36 18.91 -18.35
CA LYS A 392 -25.38 19.58 -17.56
C LYS A 392 -25.83 18.74 -16.36
N ILE A 393 -26.40 19.41 -15.40
CA ILE A 393 -27.09 18.83 -14.24
C ILE A 393 -28.53 19.31 -14.19
N LEU A 394 -29.37 18.55 -13.53
CA LEU A 394 -30.72 18.90 -13.20
C LEU A 394 -30.89 19.08 -11.70
N VAL A 395 -31.22 20.27 -11.27
CA VAL A 395 -31.36 20.67 -9.86
C VAL A 395 -32.86 20.82 -9.55
N GLU A 396 -33.33 20.17 -8.51
CA GLU A 396 -34.63 20.42 -7.89
C GLU A 396 -34.41 21.43 -6.76
N ASP A 397 -34.99 22.60 -6.87
CA ASP A 397 -34.90 23.66 -5.88
C ASP A 397 -35.90 23.49 -4.72
N SER A 398 -35.86 24.41 -3.74
CA SER A 398 -36.71 24.40 -2.56
C SER A 398 -38.19 24.48 -2.86
N SER A 399 -38.59 24.97 -4.05
CA SER A 399 -39.97 25.02 -4.50
C SER A 399 -40.41 23.74 -5.22
N GLY A 400 -39.49 22.79 -5.46
CA GLY A 400 -39.71 21.62 -6.30
C GLY A 400 -39.55 21.87 -7.79
N ALA A 401 -39.18 23.09 -8.20
CA ALA A 401 -38.91 23.39 -9.61
C ALA A 401 -37.60 22.77 -10.08
N LEU A 402 -37.60 22.34 -11.35
CA LEU A 402 -36.45 21.71 -11.97
C LEU A 402 -35.65 22.71 -12.81
N ASN A 403 -34.44 22.97 -12.42
CA ASN A 403 -33.54 23.91 -13.06
C ASN A 403 -32.39 23.16 -13.75
N GLU A 404 -32.15 23.46 -15.02
CA GLU A 404 -31.03 22.91 -15.76
C GLU A 404 -29.84 23.85 -15.69
N ILE A 405 -28.69 23.34 -15.24
CA ILE A 405 -27.41 24.09 -15.19
C ILE A 405 -26.41 23.39 -16.10
N LYS A 406 -25.93 24.06 -17.14
CA LYS A 406 -24.84 23.60 -17.99
C LYS A 406 -23.52 23.70 -17.23
N CYS A 407 -22.75 22.62 -17.16
CA CYS A 407 -21.44 22.60 -16.50
C CYS A 407 -20.50 21.60 -17.17
N ASP A 408 -19.21 21.85 -17.03
CA ASP A 408 -18.15 20.94 -17.48
C ASP A 408 -17.44 20.24 -16.30
N CYS A 409 -17.73 20.69 -15.07
CA CYS A 409 -17.21 20.12 -13.83
C CYS A 409 -18.24 20.25 -12.71
N LEU A 410 -18.40 19.16 -11.95
CA LEU A 410 -19.22 19.10 -10.74
C LEU A 410 -18.38 18.58 -9.58
N CYS A 411 -18.23 19.40 -8.56
CA CYS A 411 -17.55 19.07 -7.31
C CYS A 411 -18.56 18.58 -6.27
N LEU A 412 -18.33 17.40 -5.70
CA LEU A 412 -19.22 16.77 -4.72
C LEU A 412 -18.59 16.79 -3.32
N SER A 413 -19.42 17.06 -2.31
CA SER A 413 -19.07 16.88 -0.91
C SER A 413 -20.24 16.23 -0.20
N GLY A 414 -20.13 14.94 0.09
CA GLY A 414 -21.16 14.13 0.75
C GLY A 414 -20.85 13.81 2.22
N GLY A 415 -19.82 14.46 2.78
CA GLY A 415 -19.34 14.28 4.14
C GLY A 415 -17.91 13.73 4.18
N ILE A 416 -17.34 13.70 5.36
CA ILE A 416 -15.99 13.20 5.61
C ILE A 416 -16.02 12.06 6.61
N ASN A 417 -15.12 11.09 6.39
CA ASN A 417 -14.97 9.91 7.25
C ASN A 417 -13.54 9.86 7.77
N PRO A 418 -13.29 9.59 9.04
CA PRO A 418 -11.97 9.22 9.52
C PRO A 418 -11.43 8.07 8.66
N ASP A 419 -10.15 8.09 8.33
CA ASP A 419 -9.53 6.96 7.67
C ASP A 419 -9.22 5.86 8.70
N VAL A 420 -10.19 4.99 8.92
CA VAL A 420 -10.17 3.95 9.96
C VAL A 420 -9.64 2.60 9.51
N HIS A 421 -9.16 2.49 8.27
CA HIS A 421 -8.76 1.21 7.69
C HIS A 421 -7.67 0.51 8.51
N LEU A 422 -6.57 1.20 8.80
CA LEU A 422 -5.48 0.64 9.61
C LEU A 422 -5.92 0.35 11.05
N PHE A 423 -6.73 1.23 11.64
CA PHE A 423 -7.26 1.03 12.98
C PHE A 423 -8.10 -0.25 13.10
N THR A 424 -8.96 -0.52 12.13
CA THR A 424 -9.79 -1.74 12.13
C THR A 424 -9.00 -2.99 11.74
N GLN A 425 -7.97 -2.90 10.88
CA GLN A 425 -7.05 -4.01 10.61
C GLN A 425 -6.37 -4.49 11.90
N SER A 426 -6.03 -3.57 12.81
CA SER A 426 -5.47 -3.87 14.13
C SER A 426 -6.51 -4.31 15.16
N LYS A 427 -7.75 -4.64 14.74
CA LYS A 427 -8.90 -5.04 15.57
C LYS A 427 -9.47 -3.94 16.46
N GLY A 428 -9.19 -2.67 16.17
CA GLY A 428 -9.82 -1.54 16.84
C GLY A 428 -11.33 -1.48 16.56
N LEU A 429 -12.11 -1.12 17.55
CA LEU A 429 -13.55 -0.98 17.46
C LEU A 429 -13.95 0.43 17.06
N LEU A 430 -15.06 0.56 16.34
CA LEU A 430 -15.62 1.80 15.86
C LEU A 430 -16.97 2.04 16.49
N ASP A 431 -17.28 3.31 16.82
CA ASP A 431 -18.60 3.76 17.24
C ASP A 431 -19.19 4.70 16.18
N TRP A 432 -20.49 4.58 15.95
CA TRP A 432 -21.21 5.45 15.05
C TRP A 432 -21.54 6.77 15.73
N ASP A 433 -21.23 7.88 15.06
CA ASP A 433 -21.58 9.23 15.49
C ASP A 433 -22.73 9.77 14.64
N GLU A 434 -23.91 9.92 15.26
CA GLU A 434 -25.12 10.40 14.59
C GLU A 434 -25.03 11.87 14.17
N LYS A 435 -24.20 12.69 14.84
CA LYS A 435 -24.03 14.10 14.51
C LYS A 435 -23.18 14.29 13.26
N ASP A 436 -22.09 13.55 13.17
CA ASP A 436 -21.14 13.66 12.07
C ASP A 436 -21.40 12.61 10.97
N LEU A 437 -22.38 11.74 11.16
CA LEU A 437 -22.82 10.67 10.25
C LEU A 437 -21.65 9.82 9.74
N THR A 438 -20.81 9.38 10.67
CA THR A 438 -19.61 8.59 10.36
C THR A 438 -19.21 7.68 11.52
N TYR A 439 -18.40 6.68 11.23
CA TYR A 439 -17.76 5.86 12.26
C TYR A 439 -16.49 6.55 12.75
N LYS A 440 -16.29 6.56 14.08
CA LYS A 440 -15.08 7.06 14.75
C LYS A 440 -14.38 5.95 15.50
N PRO A 441 -13.02 5.95 15.58
CA PRO A 441 -12.27 5.06 16.46
C PRO A 441 -12.73 5.21 17.91
N SER A 442 -13.06 4.07 18.57
CA SER A 442 -13.49 4.09 19.96
C SER A 442 -12.54 3.33 20.86
N LYS A 443 -12.41 2.02 20.72
CA LYS A 443 -11.58 1.19 21.57
C LYS A 443 -10.46 0.53 20.76
N PRO A 444 -9.20 0.90 20.99
CA PRO A 444 -8.08 0.20 20.35
C PRO A 444 -7.90 -1.19 20.97
N PHE A 445 -7.50 -2.16 20.17
CA PHE A 445 -7.17 -3.51 20.65
C PHE A 445 -5.72 -3.61 21.14
N GLN A 446 -4.84 -2.80 20.58
CA GLN A 446 -3.41 -2.74 20.92
C GLN A 446 -2.99 -1.28 21.14
N PRO A 447 -1.77 -0.99 21.62
CA PRO A 447 -1.32 0.38 21.89
C PRO A 447 -1.38 1.29 20.67
N THR A 448 -2.56 1.85 20.41
CA THR A 448 -2.86 2.71 19.26
C THR A 448 -3.53 3.99 19.71
N ILE A 449 -3.02 5.11 19.25
CA ILE A 449 -3.58 6.45 19.44
C ILE A 449 -4.01 6.99 18.08
N THR A 450 -5.17 7.62 18.01
CA THR A 450 -5.64 8.33 16.80
C THR A 450 -5.68 9.81 17.06
N LEU A 451 -5.19 10.64 16.13
CA LEU A 451 -5.13 12.10 16.27
C LEU A 451 -5.78 12.81 15.09
N GLY A 452 -6.33 14.00 15.37
CA GLY A 452 -6.95 14.85 14.37
C GLY A 452 -8.14 14.20 13.68
N SER A 453 -8.28 14.39 12.38
CA SER A 453 -9.43 13.87 11.64
C SER A 453 -9.46 12.34 11.54
N ALA A 454 -8.34 11.65 11.75
CA ALA A 454 -8.31 10.20 11.90
C ALA A 454 -9.01 9.71 13.17
N SER A 455 -9.16 10.56 14.18
CA SER A 455 -9.96 10.30 15.40
C SER A 455 -11.40 10.84 15.34
N GLY A 456 -11.79 11.44 14.20
CA GLY A 456 -13.10 12.10 14.06
C GLY A 456 -13.11 13.55 14.56
N GLN A 457 -11.97 14.17 14.84
CA GLN A 457 -11.83 15.59 15.16
C GLN A 457 -11.71 16.39 13.85
N PHE A 458 -12.84 16.90 13.37
CA PHE A 458 -12.90 17.63 12.11
C PHE A 458 -12.69 19.15 12.25
N ASN A 459 -12.70 19.65 13.49
CA ASN A 459 -12.45 21.04 13.85
C ASN A 459 -11.10 21.20 14.56
N PHE A 460 -10.53 22.40 14.54
CA PHE A 460 -9.24 22.68 15.14
C PHE A 460 -9.33 23.27 16.57
N ASP A 461 -10.54 23.50 17.09
CA ASP A 461 -10.79 24.21 18.37
C ASP A 461 -10.02 23.58 19.56
N ASN A 462 -9.86 22.26 19.56
CA ASN A 462 -9.24 21.52 20.65
C ASN A 462 -7.90 20.85 20.25
N LEU A 463 -7.21 21.36 19.23
CA LEU A 463 -6.02 20.70 18.66
C LEU A 463 -4.96 20.38 19.73
N ASN A 464 -4.52 21.39 20.47
CA ASN A 464 -3.47 21.22 21.50
C ASN A 464 -3.92 20.34 22.66
N SER A 465 -5.14 20.56 23.17
CA SER A 465 -5.66 19.78 24.28
C SER A 465 -5.87 18.31 23.93
N ASP A 466 -6.36 18.00 22.72
CA ASP A 466 -6.54 16.62 22.25
C ASP A 466 -5.19 15.90 22.13
N ILE A 467 -4.20 16.52 21.48
CA ILE A 467 -2.88 15.90 21.32
C ILE A 467 -2.20 15.73 22.69
N ASN A 468 -2.18 16.76 23.51
CA ASN A 468 -1.53 16.73 24.83
C ASN A 468 -2.18 15.69 25.76
N GLU A 469 -3.51 15.56 25.74
CA GLU A 469 -4.24 14.57 26.53
C GLU A 469 -3.94 13.14 26.08
N LYS A 470 -3.96 12.90 24.75
CA LYS A 470 -3.73 11.55 24.19
C LYS A 470 -2.27 11.13 24.31
N LEU A 471 -1.31 12.06 24.32
CA LEU A 471 0.11 11.78 24.49
C LEU A 471 0.58 11.85 25.96
N LYS A 472 -0.31 12.05 26.94
CA LYS A 472 0.05 12.23 28.37
C LYS A 472 0.78 11.04 28.98
N THR A 473 0.62 9.84 28.43
CA THR A 473 1.32 8.63 28.89
C THR A 473 2.81 8.65 28.56
N PHE A 474 3.19 9.46 27.56
CA PHE A 474 4.58 9.67 27.19
C PHE A 474 5.15 10.86 27.95
N LYS A 475 6.43 10.79 28.30
CA LYS A 475 7.16 11.90 28.90
C LYS A 475 7.68 12.82 27.79
N VAL A 476 6.78 13.56 27.13
CA VAL A 476 7.09 14.39 25.97
C VAL A 476 6.69 15.85 26.19
N LYS A 477 7.19 16.73 25.33
CA LYS A 477 6.91 18.17 25.38
C LYS A 477 5.43 18.43 25.07
N LYS A 478 4.79 19.26 25.90
CA LYS A 478 3.43 19.75 25.62
C LYS A 478 3.44 20.77 24.48
N LEU A 479 2.42 20.70 23.66
CA LEU A 479 2.19 21.62 22.55
C LEU A 479 1.32 22.80 22.98
N ASP A 480 1.63 23.98 22.42
CA ASP A 480 0.82 25.19 22.50
C ASP A 480 0.96 25.94 21.16
N VAL A 481 0.30 25.44 20.15
CA VAL A 481 0.34 25.96 18.76
C VAL A 481 -0.91 26.79 18.52
N LYS A 482 -0.77 27.99 17.98
CA LYS A 482 -1.88 28.88 17.63
C LYS A 482 -2.20 28.75 16.14
N LEU A 483 -3.48 28.50 15.85
CA LEU A 483 -3.98 28.46 14.47
C LEU A 483 -4.93 29.62 14.23
N GLU A 484 -4.74 30.28 13.08
CA GLU A 484 -5.74 31.15 12.49
C GLU A 484 -6.31 30.51 11.23
N LEU A 485 -7.61 30.60 11.05
CA LEU A 485 -8.32 29.93 9.97
C LEU A 485 -8.97 30.93 9.02
N ASN A 486 -8.88 30.67 7.72
CA ASN A 486 -9.60 31.42 6.69
C ASN A 486 -11.11 31.10 6.70
N THR A 487 -11.46 29.89 7.14
CA THR A 487 -12.85 29.44 7.31
C THR A 487 -12.97 28.81 8.69
N ASN A 488 -13.65 29.48 9.60
CA ASN A 488 -13.86 28.99 10.98
C ASN A 488 -15.19 28.26 11.11
N THR A 489 -15.44 27.31 10.21
CA THR A 489 -16.70 26.59 10.16
C THR A 489 -16.63 25.35 11.02
N LYS A 490 -17.55 25.22 11.98
CA LYS A 490 -17.80 23.93 12.63
C LYS A 490 -18.37 22.96 11.60
N TYR A 491 -17.84 21.74 11.60
CA TYR A 491 -18.36 20.71 10.73
C TYR A 491 -19.83 20.43 11.04
N ASN A 492 -20.68 20.55 10.03
CA ASN A 492 -22.11 20.29 10.08
C ASN A 492 -22.52 19.55 8.82
N ILE A 493 -23.38 18.53 8.96
CA ILE A 493 -23.77 17.64 7.85
C ILE A 493 -25.25 17.27 7.97
N GLU A 494 -25.96 17.29 6.84
CA GLU A 494 -27.31 16.76 6.70
C GLU A 494 -27.30 15.31 6.22
N LYS A 495 -28.23 14.49 6.71
CA LYS A 495 -28.37 13.09 6.28
C LYS A 495 -28.91 13.01 4.84
N LEU A 496 -28.03 12.64 3.91
CA LEU A 496 -28.38 12.45 2.49
C LEU A 496 -27.51 11.33 1.90
N TRP A 497 -28.06 10.11 1.83
CA TRP A 497 -27.32 8.96 1.28
C TRP A 497 -27.54 8.81 -0.22
N GLU A 498 -28.75 9.10 -0.70
CA GLU A 498 -29.14 8.99 -2.10
C GLU A 498 -30.16 10.05 -2.46
N VAL A 499 -29.98 10.67 -3.61
CA VAL A 499 -31.01 11.51 -4.25
C VAL A 499 -31.78 10.68 -5.26
N SER A 500 -33.09 10.57 -5.07
CA SER A 500 -33.97 9.84 -5.98
C SER A 500 -33.98 10.47 -7.38
N PRO A 501 -33.85 9.69 -8.45
CA PRO A 501 -33.84 10.20 -9.82
C PRO A 501 -35.23 10.79 -10.17
N GLN A 502 -35.27 11.78 -11.05
CA GLN A 502 -36.52 12.40 -11.51
C GLN A 502 -37.52 11.39 -12.09
N LYS A 503 -37.02 10.45 -12.90
CA LYS A 503 -37.83 9.37 -13.47
C LYS A 503 -37.24 8.03 -13.13
N LYS A 504 -38.03 7.16 -12.50
CA LYS A 504 -37.64 5.77 -12.29
C LYS A 504 -37.53 5.07 -13.64
N SER A 505 -36.35 4.60 -13.99
CA SER A 505 -36.06 3.86 -15.21
C SER A 505 -35.13 2.69 -14.92
N LEU A 506 -35.26 1.60 -15.65
CA LEU A 506 -34.31 0.49 -15.57
C LEU A 506 -32.87 0.94 -15.91
N TRP A 507 -32.75 1.98 -16.71
CA TRP A 507 -31.46 2.50 -17.20
C TRP A 507 -30.89 3.61 -16.31
N ALA A 508 -31.67 4.22 -15.43
CA ALA A 508 -31.16 5.19 -14.48
C ALA A 508 -30.32 4.50 -13.43
N LYS A 509 -29.06 4.95 -13.26
CA LYS A 509 -28.08 4.39 -12.34
C LYS A 509 -27.56 5.48 -11.40
N SER A 510 -27.67 5.21 -10.11
CA SER A 510 -27.04 5.97 -9.05
C SER A 510 -25.97 5.05 -8.44
N PHE A 511 -24.72 5.38 -8.63
CA PHE A 511 -23.62 4.52 -8.21
C PHE A 511 -23.29 4.74 -6.73
N ILE A 512 -22.96 3.63 -6.06
CA ILE A 512 -22.44 3.57 -4.70
C ILE A 512 -20.97 3.16 -4.75
N ASP A 513 -20.62 2.15 -5.55
CA ASP A 513 -19.24 1.74 -5.78
C ASP A 513 -18.92 1.99 -7.27
N LEU A 514 -18.01 2.95 -7.50
CA LEU A 514 -17.61 3.35 -8.85
C LEU A 514 -16.66 2.35 -9.49
N GLN A 515 -15.86 1.63 -8.70
CA GLN A 515 -14.90 0.67 -9.21
C GLN A 515 -15.58 -0.63 -9.64
N ASN A 516 -16.55 -1.13 -8.84
CA ASN A 516 -17.23 -2.39 -9.11
C ASN A 516 -18.61 -2.21 -9.79
N ASP A 517 -18.95 -0.98 -10.18
CA ASP A 517 -20.24 -0.66 -10.80
C ASP A 517 -21.47 -1.10 -9.97
N VAL A 518 -21.39 -0.93 -8.63
CA VAL A 518 -22.52 -1.22 -7.75
C VAL A 518 -23.42 0.02 -7.63
N THR A 519 -24.69 -0.19 -7.86
CA THR A 519 -25.71 0.85 -7.81
C THR A 519 -26.62 0.72 -6.58
N THR A 520 -27.37 1.76 -6.27
CA THR A 520 -28.42 1.73 -5.22
C THR A 520 -29.49 0.65 -5.50
N LYS A 521 -29.71 0.31 -6.77
CA LYS A 521 -30.60 -0.80 -7.16
C LYS A 521 -30.06 -2.15 -6.75
N ASP A 522 -28.73 -2.35 -6.88
CA ASP A 522 -28.07 -3.59 -6.48
C ASP A 522 -28.21 -3.81 -4.96
N ILE A 523 -28.09 -2.71 -4.17
CA ILE A 523 -28.28 -2.76 -2.72
C ILE A 523 -29.74 -3.16 -2.38
N ARG A 524 -30.74 -2.50 -2.99
CA ARG A 524 -32.17 -2.84 -2.80
C ARG A 524 -32.47 -4.28 -3.17
N GLN A 525 -31.94 -4.74 -4.30
CA GLN A 525 -32.13 -6.11 -4.75
C GLN A 525 -31.52 -7.11 -3.76
N ALA A 526 -30.31 -6.87 -3.27
CA ALA A 526 -29.67 -7.74 -2.30
C ALA A 526 -30.50 -7.90 -1.03
N ILE A 527 -31.07 -6.79 -0.50
CA ILE A 527 -31.94 -6.83 0.67
C ILE A 527 -33.23 -7.61 0.37
N THR A 528 -33.88 -7.37 -0.79
CA THR A 528 -35.07 -8.10 -1.20
C THR A 528 -34.82 -9.61 -1.30
N GLU A 529 -33.62 -10.01 -1.65
CA GLU A 529 -33.20 -11.42 -1.75
C GLU A 529 -32.70 -12.00 -0.41
N GLY A 530 -32.77 -11.25 0.70
CA GLY A 530 -32.45 -11.72 2.04
C GLY A 530 -31.02 -11.49 2.50
N PHE A 531 -30.21 -10.71 1.76
CA PHE A 531 -28.86 -10.31 2.16
C PHE A 531 -28.88 -9.05 3.03
N ASP A 532 -29.47 -9.11 4.20
CA ASP A 532 -29.67 -8.01 5.15
C ASP A 532 -28.45 -7.74 6.06
N ARG A 533 -27.50 -8.65 6.12
CA ARG A 533 -26.23 -8.50 6.84
C ARG A 533 -25.21 -7.81 5.96
N ILE A 534 -24.63 -6.72 6.44
CA ILE A 534 -23.70 -5.90 5.62
C ILE A 534 -22.53 -6.70 5.05
N GLU A 535 -21.95 -7.65 5.81
CA GLU A 535 -20.86 -8.50 5.33
C GLU A 535 -21.30 -9.46 4.20
N HIS A 536 -22.54 -9.94 4.21
CA HIS A 536 -23.08 -10.76 3.13
C HIS A 536 -23.45 -9.91 1.93
N LEU A 537 -24.11 -8.76 2.16
CA LEU A 537 -24.46 -7.80 1.12
C LEU A 537 -23.22 -7.33 0.37
N LYS A 538 -22.13 -7.01 1.09
CA LYS A 538 -20.83 -6.66 0.51
C LYS A 538 -20.33 -7.71 -0.48
N ARG A 539 -20.36 -8.99 -0.11
CA ARG A 539 -19.90 -10.09 -0.97
C ARG A 539 -20.84 -10.35 -2.12
N TYR A 540 -22.14 -10.24 -1.90
CA TYR A 540 -23.15 -10.50 -2.91
C TYR A 540 -23.17 -9.43 -4.01
N THR A 541 -23.04 -8.17 -3.64
CA THR A 541 -23.03 -7.04 -4.57
C THR A 541 -21.62 -6.70 -5.10
N THR A 542 -20.55 -7.20 -4.47
CA THR A 542 -19.17 -6.78 -4.63
C THR A 542 -18.86 -5.35 -4.16
N ASN A 543 -19.80 -4.72 -3.43
CA ASN A 543 -19.60 -3.37 -2.89
C ASN A 543 -18.36 -3.30 -1.98
N SER A 544 -17.51 -2.30 -2.18
CA SER A 544 -16.32 -2.07 -1.37
C SER A 544 -15.29 -3.23 -1.41
N MET A 545 -15.30 -4.04 -2.47
CA MET A 545 -14.37 -5.15 -2.67
C MET A 545 -13.25 -4.84 -3.67
N GLY A 546 -13.28 -3.68 -4.32
CA GLY A 546 -12.25 -3.26 -5.27
C GLY A 546 -10.94 -2.85 -4.60
N THR A 547 -9.98 -2.40 -5.42
CA THR A 547 -8.67 -1.96 -4.93
C THR A 547 -8.73 -0.68 -4.08
N ASP A 548 -9.81 0.09 -4.16
CA ASP A 548 -10.12 1.24 -3.31
C ASP A 548 -10.53 0.85 -1.89
N GLN A 549 -10.86 -0.43 -1.65
CA GLN A 549 -11.27 -0.96 -0.35
C GLN A 549 -12.47 -0.21 0.28
N GLY A 550 -13.36 0.32 -0.56
CA GLY A 550 -14.55 1.03 -0.11
C GLY A 550 -14.32 2.36 0.60
N LYS A 551 -13.17 2.99 0.35
CA LYS A 551 -12.78 4.25 1.02
C LYS A 551 -13.83 5.35 0.88
N ILE A 552 -14.43 5.47 -0.30
CA ILE A 552 -15.44 6.51 -0.58
C ILE A 552 -16.88 5.98 -0.64
N SER A 553 -17.09 4.64 -0.62
CA SER A 553 -18.38 3.99 -0.89
C SER A 553 -19.04 3.35 0.34
N SER A 554 -18.25 2.88 1.31
CA SER A 554 -18.74 2.03 2.40
C SER A 554 -19.85 2.68 3.25
N ILE A 555 -19.67 3.93 3.67
CA ILE A 555 -20.63 4.62 4.54
C ILE A 555 -21.95 4.90 3.83
N ASN A 556 -21.91 5.32 2.56
CA ASN A 556 -23.12 5.54 1.78
C ASN A 556 -23.95 4.24 1.62
N ALA A 557 -23.27 3.12 1.39
CA ALA A 557 -23.94 1.82 1.33
C ALA A 557 -24.61 1.45 2.66
N LEU A 558 -23.91 1.66 3.79
CA LEU A 558 -24.44 1.43 5.13
C LEU A 558 -25.67 2.30 5.42
N GLY A 559 -25.60 3.58 5.07
CA GLY A 559 -26.71 4.51 5.26
C GLY A 559 -27.96 4.10 4.46
N ILE A 560 -27.78 3.68 3.21
CA ILE A 560 -28.90 3.18 2.38
C ILE A 560 -29.47 1.88 2.95
N VAL A 561 -28.62 0.96 3.43
CA VAL A 561 -29.07 -0.28 4.07
C VAL A 561 -29.86 0.02 5.36
N SER A 562 -29.37 0.95 6.17
CA SER A 562 -30.05 1.44 7.38
C SER A 562 -31.46 1.93 7.08
N ASP A 563 -31.59 2.82 6.08
CA ASP A 563 -32.90 3.36 5.67
C ASP A 563 -33.83 2.29 5.09
N LEU A 564 -33.34 1.33 4.33
CA LEU A 564 -34.14 0.26 3.72
C LEU A 564 -34.62 -0.78 4.75
N LEU A 565 -33.87 -1.00 5.83
CA LEU A 565 -34.22 -1.94 6.89
C LEU A 565 -34.94 -1.28 8.06
N ASP A 566 -35.12 0.04 8.04
CA ASP A 566 -35.62 0.83 9.17
C ASP A 566 -34.88 0.54 10.48
N LYS A 567 -33.53 0.52 10.37
CA LYS A 567 -32.59 0.26 11.49
C LYS A 567 -31.63 1.43 11.63
N LYS A 568 -31.09 1.64 12.81
CA LYS A 568 -29.97 2.56 13.00
C LYS A 568 -28.71 2.01 12.35
N VAL A 569 -27.80 2.87 11.91
CA VAL A 569 -26.57 2.46 11.22
C VAL A 569 -25.71 1.54 12.10
N ASN A 570 -25.63 1.79 13.41
CA ASN A 570 -24.90 0.93 14.34
C ASN A 570 -25.49 -0.49 14.46
N GLU A 571 -26.82 -0.66 14.23
CA GLU A 571 -27.48 -1.98 14.26
C GLU A 571 -27.25 -2.77 12.97
N VAL A 572 -27.05 -2.07 11.84
CA VAL A 572 -26.60 -2.67 10.58
C VAL A 572 -25.17 -3.16 10.71
N GLY A 573 -24.37 -2.50 11.51
CA GLY A 573 -22.97 -2.78 11.75
C GLY A 573 -22.04 -2.18 10.71
N THR A 574 -20.78 -2.55 10.77
CA THR A 574 -19.76 -2.11 9.80
C THR A 574 -18.92 -3.28 9.33
N THR A 575 -18.24 -3.11 8.22
CA THR A 575 -17.30 -4.11 7.69
C THR A 575 -15.90 -3.88 8.25
N ILE A 576 -15.17 -4.96 8.50
CA ILE A 576 -13.74 -4.88 8.82
C ILE A 576 -12.97 -4.74 7.50
N TYR A 577 -12.09 -3.75 7.46
CA TYR A 577 -11.22 -3.54 6.30
C TYR A 577 -10.05 -4.51 6.36
N ARG A 578 -9.90 -5.31 5.29
CA ARG A 578 -8.84 -6.32 5.21
C ARG A 578 -7.53 -5.71 4.70
N PRO A 579 -6.37 -6.20 5.17
CA PRO A 579 -5.10 -5.88 4.54
C PRO A 579 -5.05 -6.42 3.08
N PRO A 580 -4.29 -5.77 2.19
CA PRO A 580 -3.58 -4.51 2.41
C PRO A 580 -4.50 -3.28 2.28
N TYR A 581 -4.14 -2.18 2.93
CA TYR A 581 -4.83 -0.87 2.80
C TYR A 581 -4.84 -0.35 1.36
N ALA A 582 -3.78 -0.63 0.61
CA ALA A 582 -3.67 -0.43 -0.82
C ALA A 582 -2.96 -1.64 -1.45
N PRO A 583 -3.16 -1.91 -2.75
CA PRO A 583 -2.52 -3.02 -3.42
C PRO A 583 -1.01 -3.05 -3.24
N LEU A 584 -0.47 -4.23 -2.99
CA LEU A 584 0.96 -4.54 -2.94
C LEU A 584 1.33 -5.44 -4.11
N SER A 585 2.50 -5.22 -4.70
CA SER A 585 3.03 -6.15 -5.70
C SER A 585 3.56 -7.43 -5.05
N PHE A 586 3.43 -8.54 -5.74
CA PHE A 586 4.04 -9.80 -5.32
C PHE A 586 5.57 -9.69 -5.27
N SER A 587 6.19 -8.91 -6.15
CA SER A 587 7.63 -8.67 -6.13
C SER A 587 8.11 -7.98 -4.85
N ALA A 588 7.34 -7.00 -4.35
CA ALA A 588 7.65 -6.34 -3.08
C ALA A 588 7.57 -7.34 -1.89
N ILE A 589 6.55 -8.21 -1.90
CA ILE A 589 6.39 -9.24 -0.86
C ILE A 589 7.49 -10.30 -0.94
N ALA A 590 7.84 -10.75 -2.15
CA ALA A 590 8.88 -11.76 -2.38
C ALA A 590 10.30 -11.22 -2.07
N GLY A 591 10.54 -9.91 -2.24
CA GLY A 591 11.85 -9.31 -2.06
C GLY A 591 12.88 -9.93 -2.99
N ARG A 592 13.97 -10.50 -2.44
CA ARG A 592 15.02 -11.17 -3.20
C ARG A 592 14.61 -12.53 -3.78
N ASN A 593 13.53 -13.14 -3.28
CA ASN A 593 13.05 -14.46 -3.73
C ASN A 593 12.10 -14.30 -4.93
N CYS A 594 12.59 -13.75 -6.03
CA CYS A 594 11.82 -13.53 -7.25
C CYS A 594 12.55 -14.07 -8.48
N TYR A 595 11.88 -14.16 -9.63
CA TYR A 595 12.38 -14.71 -10.89
C TYR A 595 12.87 -16.14 -10.74
N GLU A 596 14.10 -16.40 -11.18
CA GLU A 596 14.76 -17.70 -11.03
C GLU A 596 14.98 -18.12 -9.57
N PHE A 597 14.92 -17.16 -8.61
CA PHE A 597 15.07 -17.43 -7.18
C PHE A 597 13.72 -17.61 -6.45
N TYR A 598 12.58 -17.56 -7.14
CA TYR A 598 11.27 -17.72 -6.50
C TYR A 598 11.07 -19.13 -5.95
N ASP A 599 11.31 -20.15 -6.78
CA ASP A 599 11.23 -21.57 -6.38
C ASP A 599 12.22 -22.41 -7.22
N PRO A 600 13.54 -22.17 -7.06
CA PRO A 600 14.54 -22.86 -7.84
C PRO A 600 14.68 -24.33 -7.41
N GLU A 601 14.83 -25.23 -8.36
CA GLU A 601 15.37 -26.55 -8.09
C GLU A 601 16.88 -26.44 -7.93
N ARG A 602 17.38 -26.57 -6.70
CA ARG A 602 18.81 -26.47 -6.38
C ARG A 602 19.50 -27.85 -6.46
N LYS A 603 20.67 -27.85 -7.07
CA LYS A 603 21.49 -29.06 -7.30
C LYS A 603 22.89 -28.83 -6.79
N SER A 604 23.49 -29.86 -6.21
CA SER A 604 24.91 -29.78 -5.83
C SER A 604 25.82 -29.74 -7.08
N PRO A 605 27.06 -29.24 -6.96
CA PRO A 605 27.99 -29.21 -8.09
C PRO A 605 28.24 -30.56 -8.77
N ILE A 606 28.10 -31.66 -8.03
CA ILE A 606 28.30 -33.03 -8.53
C ILE A 606 27.01 -33.82 -8.74
N HIS A 607 25.87 -33.12 -8.86
CA HIS A 607 24.56 -33.76 -9.05
C HIS A 607 24.53 -34.76 -10.22
N SER A 608 25.14 -34.41 -11.34
CA SER A 608 25.21 -35.30 -12.51
C SER A 608 26.04 -36.56 -12.27
N TRP A 609 27.06 -36.49 -11.40
CA TRP A 609 27.84 -37.66 -10.97
C TRP A 609 26.99 -38.59 -10.11
N HIS A 610 26.24 -38.04 -9.17
CA HIS A 610 25.29 -38.79 -8.34
C HIS A 610 24.28 -39.57 -9.20
N LEU A 611 23.67 -38.90 -10.18
CA LEU A 611 22.73 -39.56 -11.11
C LEU A 611 23.37 -40.73 -11.85
N LYS A 612 24.59 -40.55 -12.35
CA LYS A 612 25.33 -41.63 -13.05
C LYS A 612 25.67 -42.82 -12.17
N ASN A 613 25.81 -42.62 -10.87
CA ASN A 613 26.21 -43.62 -9.89
C ASN A 613 25.02 -44.20 -9.10
N GLY A 614 23.78 -44.01 -9.57
CA GLY A 614 22.61 -44.67 -9.00
C GLY A 614 22.08 -44.01 -7.70
N ALA A 615 22.37 -42.75 -7.47
CA ALA A 615 21.81 -42.03 -6.33
C ALA A 615 20.29 -41.88 -6.44
N ILE A 616 19.61 -42.15 -5.36
CA ILE A 616 18.22 -41.78 -5.14
C ILE A 616 18.22 -40.46 -4.36
N PHE A 617 17.38 -39.52 -4.77
CA PHE A 617 17.34 -38.19 -4.19
C PHE A 617 16.15 -38.02 -3.29
N GLU A 618 16.31 -37.17 -2.27
CA GLU A 618 15.25 -36.58 -1.46
C GLU A 618 15.18 -35.07 -1.69
N ASP A 619 14.02 -34.49 -1.51
CA ASP A 619 13.81 -33.06 -1.53
C ASP A 619 13.95 -32.50 -0.10
N VAL A 620 14.97 -31.63 0.10
CA VAL A 620 15.17 -30.89 1.35
C VAL A 620 14.98 -29.40 1.05
N GLY A 621 13.78 -28.89 1.24
CA GLY A 621 13.39 -27.60 0.71
C GLY A 621 13.51 -27.59 -0.80
N GLN A 622 14.30 -26.68 -1.34
CA GLN A 622 14.54 -26.55 -2.79
C GLN A 622 15.72 -27.42 -3.30
N TRP A 623 16.42 -28.13 -2.41
CA TRP A 623 17.59 -28.92 -2.78
C TRP A 623 17.23 -30.36 -3.15
N LYS A 624 17.79 -30.85 -4.28
CA LYS A 624 17.88 -32.27 -4.59
C LYS A 624 19.11 -32.85 -3.90
N ARG A 625 18.90 -33.48 -2.74
CA ARG A 625 19.98 -34.06 -1.95
C ARG A 625 20.10 -35.56 -2.23
N PRO A 626 21.31 -36.11 -2.53
CA PRO A 626 21.47 -37.57 -2.63
C PRO A 626 21.16 -38.18 -1.26
N TRP A 627 20.27 -39.18 -1.27
CA TRP A 627 19.78 -39.81 -0.05
C TRP A 627 20.53 -41.10 0.21
N TYR A 628 20.54 -42.01 -0.79
CA TYR A 628 21.30 -43.24 -0.78
C TYR A 628 21.61 -43.67 -2.21
N PHE A 629 22.55 -44.67 -2.38
CA PHE A 629 22.94 -45.21 -3.69
C PHE A 629 22.49 -46.64 -3.83
N GLN A 630 21.72 -46.95 -4.85
CA GLN A 630 21.34 -48.32 -5.20
C GLN A 630 22.43 -48.99 -6.01
N ILE A 631 22.79 -50.22 -5.65
CA ILE A 631 23.67 -51.08 -6.47
C ILE A 631 22.90 -51.73 -7.60
N ASN A 632 21.64 -52.11 -7.33
CA ASN A 632 20.73 -52.67 -8.30
C ASN A 632 19.29 -52.22 -8.01
N LYS A 633 18.40 -52.41 -8.99
CA LYS A 633 17.01 -51.92 -8.89
C LYS A 633 16.17 -52.58 -7.80
N ASP A 634 16.58 -53.77 -7.33
CA ASP A 634 15.85 -54.55 -6.33
C ASP A 634 16.35 -54.24 -4.90
N GLU A 635 17.44 -53.50 -4.73
CA GLU A 635 17.94 -53.11 -3.43
C GLU A 635 16.99 -52.10 -2.74
N SER A 636 16.50 -52.45 -1.57
CA SER A 636 15.68 -51.53 -0.79
C SER A 636 16.52 -50.40 -0.19
N MET A 637 15.86 -49.27 0.13
CA MET A 637 16.50 -48.16 0.85
C MET A 637 17.17 -48.66 2.14
N HIS A 638 16.49 -49.56 2.89
CA HIS A 638 17.00 -50.07 4.16
C HIS A 638 18.31 -50.85 3.97
N ASP A 639 18.36 -51.73 2.98
CA ASP A 639 19.57 -52.51 2.68
C ASP A 639 20.73 -51.62 2.22
N ALA A 640 20.44 -50.66 1.34
CA ALA A 640 21.42 -49.69 0.88
C ALA A 640 22.00 -48.85 2.06
N VAL A 641 21.17 -48.34 2.95
CA VAL A 641 21.60 -47.56 4.11
C VAL A 641 22.42 -48.40 5.07
N GLN A 642 22.02 -49.65 5.33
CA GLN A 642 22.81 -50.56 6.17
C GLN A 642 24.20 -50.84 5.56
N ARG A 643 24.25 -51.13 4.27
CA ARG A 643 25.51 -51.37 3.54
C ARG A 643 26.41 -50.14 3.58
N GLU A 644 25.90 -48.98 3.28
CA GLU A 644 26.67 -47.73 3.30
C GLU A 644 27.14 -47.37 4.71
N SER A 645 26.31 -47.50 5.73
CA SER A 645 26.67 -47.25 7.12
C SER A 645 27.72 -48.24 7.61
N LYS A 646 27.66 -49.53 7.26
CA LYS A 646 28.66 -50.53 7.59
C LYS A 646 30.01 -50.16 6.94
N ASN A 647 30.01 -49.74 5.66
CA ASN A 647 31.22 -49.34 4.98
C ASN A 647 31.91 -48.13 5.63
N VAL A 648 31.15 -47.13 6.06
CA VAL A 648 31.68 -45.98 6.79
C VAL A 648 32.27 -46.39 8.12
N ARG A 649 31.72 -47.36 8.83
CA ARG A 649 32.22 -47.85 10.12
C ARG A 649 33.49 -48.66 9.98
N GLU A 650 33.65 -49.42 8.92
CA GLU A 650 34.76 -50.36 8.69
C GLU A 650 35.89 -49.77 7.82
N ASN A 651 35.55 -48.84 6.96
CA ASN A 651 36.44 -48.28 5.97
C ASN A 651 36.39 -46.73 5.97
N ALA A 652 35.72 -46.17 4.98
CA ALA A 652 35.45 -44.74 4.84
C ALA A 652 34.27 -44.51 3.91
N GLY A 653 33.59 -43.40 4.09
CA GLY A 653 32.54 -42.90 3.20
C GLY A 653 32.70 -41.40 2.94
N ILE A 654 32.17 -41.00 1.81
CA ILE A 654 32.05 -39.58 1.44
C ILE A 654 30.58 -39.20 1.31
N LEU A 655 30.21 -38.09 1.94
CA LEU A 655 28.89 -37.50 1.86
C LEU A 655 28.97 -36.13 1.17
N ASP A 656 28.12 -35.89 0.19
CA ASP A 656 27.92 -34.57 -0.39
C ASP A 656 27.12 -33.68 0.56
N GLY A 657 27.82 -32.80 1.27
CA GLY A 657 27.28 -31.81 2.20
C GLY A 657 27.09 -30.43 1.55
N SER A 658 27.14 -30.31 0.22
CA SER A 658 27.06 -29.03 -0.49
C SER A 658 25.75 -28.29 -0.22
N THR A 659 24.69 -29.02 0.15
CA THR A 659 23.38 -28.47 0.47
C THR A 659 23.30 -27.78 1.84
N LEU A 660 24.25 -28.03 2.74
CA LEU A 660 24.31 -27.32 4.04
C LEU A 660 24.50 -25.82 3.81
N GLY A 661 23.77 -25.01 4.53
CA GLY A 661 23.90 -23.56 4.43
C GLY A 661 25.29 -23.08 4.82
N LYS A 662 25.80 -22.07 4.13
CA LYS A 662 27.04 -21.38 4.47
C LYS A 662 26.78 -19.89 4.38
N ILE A 663 27.01 -19.20 5.49
CA ILE A 663 26.82 -17.75 5.62
C ILE A 663 28.19 -17.16 5.95
N GLU A 664 28.61 -16.21 5.13
CA GLU A 664 29.78 -15.40 5.37
C GLU A 664 29.42 -14.16 6.17
N ILE A 665 30.13 -13.90 7.26
CA ILE A 665 29.94 -12.74 8.13
C ILE A 665 31.26 -11.95 8.16
N LYS A 666 31.19 -10.68 7.72
CA LYS A 666 32.35 -9.77 7.63
C LYS A 666 32.03 -8.41 8.24
N GLY A 667 33.04 -7.75 8.80
CA GLY A 667 32.93 -6.38 9.30
C GLY A 667 33.79 -6.13 10.54
N GLU A 668 33.96 -4.86 10.88
CA GLU A 668 34.73 -4.44 12.05
C GLU A 668 34.21 -5.09 13.33
N ASP A 669 32.87 -5.23 13.45
CA ASP A 669 32.16 -5.73 14.62
C ASP A 669 31.69 -7.19 14.46
N ALA A 670 32.25 -7.96 13.50
CA ALA A 670 31.81 -9.33 13.24
C ALA A 670 31.98 -10.25 14.45
N LEU A 671 33.06 -10.10 15.23
CA LEU A 671 33.27 -10.89 16.45
C LEU A 671 32.20 -10.58 17.50
N GLU A 672 31.86 -9.31 17.72
CA GLU A 672 30.82 -8.90 18.66
C GLU A 672 29.48 -9.47 18.22
N PHE A 673 29.12 -9.28 16.97
CA PHE A 673 27.88 -9.81 16.41
C PHE A 673 27.76 -11.33 16.58
N MET A 674 28.81 -12.08 16.32
CA MET A 674 28.82 -13.54 16.49
C MET A 674 28.61 -13.97 17.94
N ASN A 675 29.18 -13.23 18.91
CA ASN A 675 28.94 -13.48 20.33
C ASN A 675 27.53 -13.15 20.80
N LEU A 676 26.82 -12.25 20.09
CA LEU A 676 25.43 -11.88 20.39
C LEU A 676 24.43 -12.89 19.79
N ILE A 677 24.73 -13.42 18.60
CA ILE A 677 23.82 -14.32 17.86
C ILE A 677 23.85 -15.76 18.39
N TYR A 678 25.01 -16.28 18.77
CA TYR A 678 25.21 -17.65 19.19
C TYR A 678 25.43 -17.78 20.71
N THR A 679 25.08 -18.93 21.24
CA THR A 679 25.28 -19.22 22.68
C THR A 679 26.76 -19.36 23.07
N ASN A 680 27.65 -19.62 22.12
CA ASN A 680 29.06 -19.80 22.32
C ASN A 680 29.81 -18.47 22.33
N SER A 681 30.91 -18.36 23.10
CA SER A 681 31.82 -17.24 22.98
C SER A 681 32.95 -17.55 21.98
N PHE A 682 33.14 -16.62 21.04
CA PHE A 682 34.20 -16.71 20.01
C PHE A 682 35.43 -15.81 20.34
N THR A 683 35.39 -15.05 21.43
CA THR A 683 36.42 -14.08 21.83
C THR A 683 37.81 -14.74 21.97
N LYS A 684 37.86 -15.92 22.66
CA LYS A 684 39.06 -16.66 22.86
C LYS A 684 39.34 -17.73 21.79
N MET A 685 38.53 -17.81 20.76
CA MET A 685 38.68 -18.73 19.66
C MET A 685 39.86 -18.29 18.78
N LYS A 686 40.79 -19.21 18.50
CA LYS A 686 41.96 -18.92 17.64
C LYS A 686 41.53 -18.84 16.18
N GLN A 687 42.26 -18.01 15.42
CA GLN A 687 42.14 -17.99 13.96
C GLN A 687 42.52 -19.37 13.39
N GLY A 688 41.82 -19.81 12.34
CA GLY A 688 41.97 -21.15 11.76
C GLY A 688 41.30 -22.27 12.56
N SER A 689 40.53 -21.93 13.60
CA SER A 689 39.75 -22.90 14.39
C SER A 689 38.29 -22.92 13.96
N ALA A 690 37.64 -24.08 14.20
CA ALA A 690 36.21 -24.31 14.04
C ALA A 690 35.56 -24.62 15.40
N ARG A 691 34.24 -24.36 15.56
CA ARG A 691 33.52 -24.65 16.77
C ARG A 691 32.06 -24.95 16.47
N TYR A 692 31.50 -25.98 17.11
CA TYR A 692 30.04 -26.15 17.14
C TYR A 692 29.38 -25.01 17.85
N ALA A 693 28.26 -24.54 17.31
CA ALA A 693 27.49 -23.44 17.87
C ALA A 693 26.00 -23.69 17.75
N LEU A 694 25.26 -23.18 18.74
CA LEU A 694 23.79 -23.23 18.77
C LEU A 694 23.23 -21.82 18.66
N MET A 695 22.26 -21.66 17.78
CA MET A 695 21.44 -20.46 17.68
C MET A 695 20.11 -20.73 18.38
N LEU A 696 19.74 -19.88 19.33
CA LEU A 696 18.49 -19.98 20.06
C LEU A 696 17.49 -18.93 19.59
N GLY A 697 16.22 -19.27 19.72
CA GLY A 697 15.12 -18.29 19.68
C GLY A 697 14.99 -17.53 21.01
N GLU A 698 14.19 -16.49 21.03
CA GLU A 698 13.89 -15.68 22.23
C GLU A 698 13.21 -16.50 23.34
N ASP A 699 12.57 -17.60 22.97
CA ASP A 699 11.96 -18.59 23.85
C ASP A 699 12.97 -19.59 24.44
N GLY A 700 14.27 -19.47 24.07
CA GLY A 700 15.34 -20.37 24.49
C GLY A 700 15.38 -21.71 23.73
N MET A 701 14.50 -21.92 22.75
CA MET A 701 14.50 -23.14 21.94
C MET A 701 15.58 -23.05 20.84
N VAL A 702 16.15 -24.22 20.49
CA VAL A 702 17.15 -24.30 19.42
C VAL A 702 16.48 -23.96 18.09
N LYS A 703 16.98 -22.91 17.45
CA LYS A 703 16.56 -22.46 16.14
C LYS A 703 17.32 -23.16 15.02
N ASP A 704 18.63 -23.25 15.17
CA ASP A 704 19.54 -23.98 14.26
C ASP A 704 20.87 -24.29 14.98
N ASP A 705 21.66 -25.18 14.38
CA ASP A 705 23.01 -25.50 14.82
C ASP A 705 23.97 -25.55 13.63
N GLY A 706 25.25 -25.43 13.92
CA GLY A 706 26.25 -25.49 12.85
C GLY A 706 27.68 -25.39 13.36
N ILE A 707 28.60 -25.29 12.43
CA ILE A 707 30.02 -25.09 12.70
C ILE A 707 30.39 -23.68 12.30
N ILE A 708 30.99 -22.97 13.22
CA ILE A 708 31.55 -21.63 12.99
C ILE A 708 33.04 -21.71 12.77
N CYS A 709 33.50 -21.26 11.62
CA CYS A 709 34.93 -21.15 11.28
C CYS A 709 35.39 -19.70 11.47
N LYS A 710 36.44 -19.47 12.29
CA LYS A 710 37.00 -18.16 12.52
C LYS A 710 38.21 -17.94 11.62
N ILE A 711 38.03 -17.14 10.56
CA ILE A 711 39.10 -16.76 9.64
C ILE A 711 39.89 -15.59 10.23
N SER A 712 39.18 -14.62 10.84
CA SER A 712 39.78 -13.53 11.64
C SER A 712 38.70 -12.98 12.59
N ASP A 713 39.02 -11.99 13.41
CA ASP A 713 38.06 -11.29 14.25
C ASP A 713 37.03 -10.52 13.44
N GLN A 714 37.37 -10.21 12.19
CA GLN A 714 36.48 -9.49 11.26
C GLN A 714 35.85 -10.41 10.18
N HIS A 715 36.09 -11.73 10.24
CA HIS A 715 35.64 -12.65 9.20
C HIS A 715 35.34 -14.05 9.75
N PHE A 716 34.10 -14.47 9.61
CA PHE A 716 33.60 -15.79 10.01
C PHE A 716 32.82 -16.45 8.85
N ILE A 717 32.82 -17.76 8.84
CA ILE A 717 31.91 -18.58 8.04
C ILE A 717 31.07 -19.43 9.01
N ALA A 718 29.78 -19.29 8.95
CA ALA A 718 28.80 -20.08 9.71
C ALA A 718 28.18 -21.13 8.81
N THR A 719 28.19 -22.41 9.17
CA THR A 719 27.35 -23.42 8.53
C THR A 719 26.02 -23.52 9.25
N THR A 720 24.97 -23.96 8.52
CA THR A 720 23.62 -24.16 9.02
C THR A 720 23.07 -25.48 8.52
N THR A 721 21.93 -25.93 9.07
CA THR A 721 21.17 -27.00 8.42
C THR A 721 20.71 -26.59 7.02
N THR A 722 20.49 -27.57 6.12
CA THR A 722 20.04 -27.30 4.75
C THR A 722 18.74 -26.53 4.73
N GLY A 723 17.75 -26.95 5.54
CA GLY A 723 16.44 -26.30 5.62
C GLY A 723 16.46 -24.98 6.38
N GLY A 724 17.41 -24.77 7.29
CA GLY A 724 17.51 -23.59 8.16
C GLY A 724 18.23 -22.39 7.52
N ALA A 725 18.98 -22.59 6.43
CA ALA A 725 19.89 -21.59 5.88
C ALA A 725 19.26 -20.20 5.65
N ALA A 726 18.11 -20.16 4.99
CA ALA A 726 17.41 -18.89 4.72
C ALA A 726 16.85 -18.24 5.99
N THR A 727 16.36 -19.06 6.94
CA THR A 727 15.80 -18.59 8.22
C THR A 727 16.92 -17.99 9.11
N VAL A 728 18.07 -18.67 9.18
CA VAL A 728 19.23 -18.19 9.96
C VAL A 728 19.75 -16.86 9.41
N LEU A 729 19.95 -16.78 8.09
CA LEU A 729 20.38 -15.52 7.45
C LEU A 729 19.38 -14.40 7.68
N GLY A 730 18.07 -14.68 7.47
CA GLY A 730 17.02 -13.70 7.71
C GLY A 730 16.96 -13.22 9.17
N CYS A 731 17.19 -14.11 10.13
CA CYS A 731 17.28 -13.78 11.54
C CYS A 731 18.49 -12.90 11.86
N MET A 732 19.66 -13.23 11.32
CA MET A 732 20.85 -12.40 11.46
C MET A 732 20.66 -11.00 10.89
N GLU A 733 20.06 -10.90 9.69
CA GLU A 733 19.74 -9.62 9.05
C GLU A 733 18.75 -8.79 9.88
N GLU A 734 17.71 -9.42 10.43
CA GLU A 734 16.73 -8.77 11.28
C GLU A 734 17.38 -8.20 12.54
N TYR A 735 18.12 -9.01 13.28
CA TYR A 735 18.79 -8.55 14.51
C TYR A 735 19.83 -7.45 14.25
N ALA A 736 20.59 -7.55 13.16
CA ALA A 736 21.54 -6.49 12.78
C ALA A 736 20.84 -5.16 12.47
N GLN A 737 19.59 -5.19 11.97
CA GLN A 737 18.82 -3.99 11.63
C GLN A 737 17.99 -3.44 12.80
N THR A 738 17.63 -4.27 13.77
CA THR A 738 16.69 -3.90 14.84
C THR A 738 17.35 -3.78 16.21
N GLU A 739 18.09 -4.82 16.64
CA GLU A 739 18.68 -4.85 17.97
C GLU A 739 20.06 -4.18 18.00
N TRP A 740 20.85 -4.36 16.95
CA TRP A 740 22.22 -3.87 16.88
C TRP A 740 22.51 -3.06 15.60
N PRO A 741 21.71 -2.01 15.30
CA PRO A 741 21.81 -1.26 14.04
C PRO A 741 23.12 -0.46 13.88
N ASN A 742 23.88 -0.31 14.96
CA ASN A 742 25.15 0.42 14.96
C ASN A 742 26.37 -0.47 14.67
N LEU A 743 26.22 -1.81 14.69
CA LEU A 743 27.31 -2.74 14.38
C LEU A 743 27.64 -2.73 12.88
N LYS A 744 28.92 -2.59 12.57
CA LYS A 744 29.43 -2.63 11.21
C LYS A 744 29.68 -4.07 10.79
N VAL A 745 28.61 -4.76 10.41
CA VAL A 745 28.62 -6.16 10.01
C VAL A 745 27.83 -6.37 8.72
N PHE A 746 28.35 -7.24 7.86
CA PHE A 746 27.74 -7.66 6.60
C PHE A 746 27.62 -9.17 6.55
N MET A 747 26.50 -9.67 6.06
CA MET A 747 26.20 -11.09 5.96
C MET A 747 25.78 -11.44 4.54
N ASN A 748 26.24 -12.57 4.02
CA ASN A 748 25.84 -13.07 2.71
C ASN A 748 25.81 -14.59 2.70
N SER A 749 24.84 -15.16 1.95
CA SER A 749 24.83 -16.59 1.65
C SER A 749 25.89 -16.90 0.61
N ILE A 750 26.76 -17.84 0.94
CA ILE A 750 27.81 -18.35 0.05
C ILE A 750 27.64 -19.87 -0.20
N THR A 751 26.42 -20.38 0.03
CA THR A 751 26.13 -21.82 -0.05
C THR A 751 26.48 -22.40 -1.41
N GLU A 752 26.12 -21.73 -2.49
CA GLU A 752 26.35 -22.17 -3.87
C GLU A 752 27.79 -21.95 -4.36
N GLN A 753 28.62 -21.24 -3.59
CA GLN A 753 30.01 -20.98 -3.94
C GLN A 753 30.98 -22.12 -3.51
N TYR A 754 30.45 -23.08 -2.72
CA TYR A 754 31.23 -24.17 -2.17
C TYR A 754 30.65 -25.54 -2.50
N ALA A 755 31.49 -26.44 -3.05
CA ALA A 755 31.25 -27.87 -2.98
C ALA A 755 31.74 -28.35 -1.62
N THR A 756 30.91 -29.04 -0.86
CA THR A 756 31.28 -29.50 0.49
C THR A 756 31.17 -31.01 0.58
N PHE A 757 32.25 -31.66 0.96
CA PHE A 757 32.31 -33.10 1.15
C PHE A 757 32.71 -33.43 2.58
N ASN A 758 31.92 -34.27 3.23
CA ASN A 758 32.21 -34.83 4.52
C ASN A 758 32.79 -36.24 4.31
N ILE A 759 34.03 -36.45 4.72
CA ILE A 759 34.72 -37.72 4.58
C ILE A 759 34.89 -38.31 5.98
N SER A 760 34.30 -39.49 6.23
CA SER A 760 34.26 -40.11 7.55
C SER A 760 34.66 -41.58 7.49
N GLY A 761 35.19 -42.09 8.58
CA GLY A 761 35.55 -43.47 8.77
C GLY A 761 37.02 -43.70 9.13
N PRO A 762 37.41 -44.89 9.64
CA PRO A 762 38.73 -45.16 10.16
C PRO A 762 39.90 -44.99 9.15
N LYS A 763 39.64 -45.24 7.87
CA LYS A 763 40.62 -45.13 6.77
C LYS A 763 40.66 -43.75 6.11
N THR A 764 39.85 -42.78 6.57
CA THR A 764 39.78 -41.46 5.94
C THR A 764 41.13 -40.78 5.80
N ARG A 765 41.93 -40.79 6.84
CA ARG A 765 43.27 -40.11 6.84
C ARG A 765 44.22 -40.72 5.82
N GLU A 766 44.20 -42.05 5.63
CA GLU A 766 45.00 -42.74 4.61
C GLU A 766 44.57 -42.34 3.20
N ILE A 767 43.28 -42.24 2.99
CA ILE A 767 42.72 -41.86 1.69
C ILE A 767 43.11 -40.41 1.40
N MET A 768 42.96 -39.51 2.37
CA MET A 768 43.30 -38.10 2.22
C MET A 768 44.76 -37.87 1.94
N LYS A 769 45.67 -38.59 2.61
CA LYS A 769 47.13 -38.55 2.33
C LYS A 769 47.45 -38.99 0.90
N LYS A 770 46.73 -39.97 0.35
CA LYS A 770 46.91 -40.41 -1.05
C LYS A 770 46.36 -39.40 -2.05
N ALA A 771 45.17 -38.81 -1.74
CA ALA A 771 44.51 -37.84 -2.62
C ALA A 771 45.27 -36.49 -2.62
N PHE A 772 45.84 -36.08 -1.48
CA PHE A 772 46.51 -34.80 -1.30
C PHE A 772 47.88 -35.00 -0.64
N PRO A 773 48.86 -35.51 -1.38
CA PRO A 773 50.16 -35.91 -0.82
C PRO A 773 50.97 -34.74 -0.24
N ASN A 774 50.71 -33.52 -0.67
CA ASN A 774 51.37 -32.32 -0.21
C ASN A 774 50.80 -31.74 1.09
N ILE A 775 49.74 -32.33 1.65
CA ILE A 775 49.08 -31.85 2.87
C ILE A 775 49.41 -32.82 4.02
N ASN A 776 49.90 -32.26 5.13
CA ASN A 776 50.12 -33.05 6.33
C ASN A 776 48.87 -33.16 7.18
N PHE A 777 48.28 -34.35 7.24
CA PHE A 777 47.10 -34.64 8.02
C PHE A 777 47.37 -35.22 9.39
N SER A 778 48.56 -35.04 9.96
CA SER A 778 48.86 -35.51 11.32
C SER A 778 48.06 -34.70 12.37
N ASN A 779 47.90 -35.22 13.59
CA ASN A 779 47.15 -34.52 14.63
C ASN A 779 47.88 -33.24 15.10
N GLU A 780 49.19 -33.18 14.95
CA GLU A 780 50.05 -32.06 15.33
C GLU A 780 49.83 -30.89 14.36
N GLU A 781 49.83 -31.16 13.06
CA GLU A 781 49.71 -30.14 12.00
C GLU A 781 48.25 -29.79 11.66
N PHE A 782 47.35 -30.78 11.83
CA PHE A 782 45.91 -30.61 11.57
C PHE A 782 45.07 -31.09 12.78
N PRO A 783 45.11 -30.31 13.88
CA PRO A 783 44.38 -30.65 15.10
C PRO A 783 42.85 -30.72 14.93
N PHE A 784 42.19 -31.40 15.85
CA PHE A 784 40.74 -31.46 15.90
C PHE A 784 40.12 -30.06 15.97
N MET A 785 39.04 -29.83 15.21
CA MET A 785 38.32 -28.54 15.12
C MET A 785 39.22 -27.38 14.63
N THR A 786 40.08 -27.66 13.67
CA THR A 786 40.79 -26.65 12.89
C THR A 786 40.50 -26.79 11.41
N PHE A 787 40.80 -25.75 10.65
CA PHE A 787 40.74 -25.75 9.19
C PHE A 787 41.96 -25.06 8.58
N GLN A 788 42.28 -25.40 7.35
CA GLN A 788 43.39 -24.83 6.57
C GLN A 788 42.91 -24.54 5.15
N PHE A 789 43.57 -23.57 4.52
CA PHE A 789 43.39 -23.27 3.10
C PHE A 789 44.55 -23.83 2.32
N HIS A 790 44.30 -24.55 1.24
CA HIS A 790 45.30 -25.10 0.34
C HIS A 790 44.84 -24.89 -1.10
N GLU A 791 45.81 -24.55 -1.96
CA GLU A 791 45.59 -24.53 -3.41
C GLU A 791 45.81 -25.92 -3.99
N PHE A 792 44.94 -26.35 -4.87
CA PHE A 792 45.01 -27.63 -5.55
C PHE A 792 44.50 -27.49 -6.98
N ASN A 793 45.43 -27.78 -7.94
CA ASN A 793 45.20 -27.66 -9.38
C ASN A 793 44.73 -26.26 -9.83
N GLY A 794 45.24 -25.21 -9.25
CA GLY A 794 44.93 -23.80 -9.51
C GLY A 794 43.69 -23.34 -8.77
#